data_972dd2dfcc1058a7724fca389e9e32e3
#
_entry.id   972dd2dfcc1058a7724fca389e9e32e3
#
_cell.length_a   1.000
_cell.length_b   1.000
_cell.length_c   1.000
_cell.angle_alpha   90.00
_cell.angle_beta   90.00
_cell.angle_gamma   90.00
#
_symmetry.space_group_name_H-M   'P 1'
#
loop_
_entity.id
_entity.type
_entity.pdbx_description
1 polymer ?
#
loop_
_entity_poly.entity_id
_entity_poly.type
_entity_poly.pdbx_seq_one_letter_code
_entity_poly.pdbx_strand_id
1 'polypeptide(L)'
;IVLLIAFVSYFYTGKADQSILEDLRPGEWLNNDDLFQNKCRSLGAILSYYFITKEFGLAAFIIPFFFILIGLKMMKVYRISLWKWFLGCSLTMIWSSITLSKFLTPVMGDQVFNPGGGHGLFCVQHIENVIGTPGLIALLLITAIAFLTYLTSETINIIRKLLNPVKFLTDRIRFTVTNNEPEEKVAEQVKTEPIVEPMIEEPVKEEIREEEPAETVMLSPEITPTPAPKEKTEPIEKEDILTVEVASKTEEAKGSKLTIEEIMKTPINPKEPFTRYKYPTLSLLKKYDNDGKPQVDMDEIKANNARIVEVLNSFGVAIREIKATVGPTITLYEITPAEGVRISKIRNLEDDIALSLSALGIRIIAPIPGKGTIGIEVPNKKANIVSMESILNSKKFQETTMDLPLAIGKTITNEVYMVDLAKIPHLLVAGATGQGKSVGLNTIITSLLYKKHPNELKIVLVDPKKVEFSVYAPIADHFMATVAGNEDEPIITDVTKVVNTLNSLTTLMDARYDLLKIAGARNIKEYNQKFVNHQLDLTKGHEYMPYIVVIIDEYGDLIMTAGKEIELPITRIAQLARAVGIHMIIATQRPTANIITGSIKANFPGRMAFKVSSMTDSRTILDQSGANQLIGRGDMLILDGNQPVRVQCAFVDTPEVENITKFIANQPGPVRPLEIPEPLSEDEAGGGGSLDTHNLDPLFEEAARAIVVSQQGSTSMIQRRLSIGYNRAGRLMD
;
A
#
# COMPACT_ATOMS: atom_id res chain seq x y z
N ILE A 1 -19.13 16.28 -37.18
CA ILE A 1 -19.82 15.86 -38.41
C ILE A 1 -19.25 14.54 -38.92
N VAL A 2 -17.92 14.42 -39.14
CA VAL A 2 -17.29 13.20 -39.66
C VAL A 2 -17.65 11.97 -38.78
N LEU A 3 -17.56 12.08 -37.43
CA LEU A 3 -17.91 11.00 -36.52
C LEU A 3 -19.38 10.60 -36.62
N LEU A 4 -20.28 11.57 -36.83
CA LEU A 4 -21.71 11.29 -37.02
C LEU A 4 -21.96 10.52 -38.32
N ILE A 5 -21.29 10.91 -39.39
CA ILE A 5 -21.38 10.22 -40.70
C ILE A 5 -20.84 8.80 -40.59
N ALA A 6 -19.71 8.62 -39.88
CA ALA A 6 -19.13 7.32 -39.64
C ALA A 6 -20.09 6.39 -38.86
N PHE A 7 -20.71 6.89 -37.81
CA PHE A 7 -21.66 6.14 -36.97
C PHE A 7 -22.94 5.78 -37.78
N VAL A 8 -23.49 6.71 -38.56
CA VAL A 8 -24.66 6.43 -39.40
C VAL A 8 -24.30 5.43 -40.51
N SER A 9 -23.13 5.55 -41.13
CA SER A 9 -22.68 4.60 -42.15
C SER A 9 -22.54 3.19 -41.58
N TYR A 10 -22.11 3.07 -40.34
CA TYR A 10 -21.87 1.78 -39.68
C TYR A 10 -23.13 0.90 -39.52
N PHE A 11 -24.33 1.49 -39.48
CA PHE A 11 -25.57 0.72 -39.48
C PHE A 11 -25.76 -0.12 -40.75
N TYR A 12 -25.20 0.31 -41.84
CA TYR A 12 -25.30 -0.38 -43.14
C TYR A 12 -24.07 -1.23 -43.45
N THR A 13 -22.89 -0.79 -42.99
CA THR A 13 -21.61 -1.42 -43.33
C THR A 13 -21.01 -2.27 -42.16
N GLY A 14 -21.62 -2.22 -41.00
CA GLY A 14 -21.05 -2.76 -39.77
C GLY A 14 -20.65 -4.22 -39.81
N LYS A 15 -21.41 -5.10 -40.49
CA LYS A 15 -21.08 -6.52 -40.66
C LYS A 15 -19.78 -6.74 -41.42
N ALA A 16 -19.64 -6.03 -42.55
CA ALA A 16 -18.46 -6.16 -43.40
C ALA A 16 -17.23 -5.51 -42.73
N ASP A 17 -17.39 -4.33 -42.14
CA ASP A 17 -16.30 -3.59 -41.48
C ASP A 17 -15.83 -4.33 -40.20
N GLN A 18 -16.73 -4.96 -39.44
CA GLN A 18 -16.40 -5.73 -38.25
C GLN A 18 -15.60 -6.98 -38.58
N SER A 19 -16.02 -7.77 -39.58
CA SER A 19 -15.28 -8.97 -39.96
C SER A 19 -13.85 -8.65 -40.41
N ILE A 20 -13.66 -7.54 -41.14
CA ILE A 20 -12.33 -7.08 -41.56
C ILE A 20 -11.49 -6.67 -40.34
N LEU A 21 -12.07 -5.94 -39.36
CA LEU A 21 -11.35 -5.50 -38.16
C LEU A 21 -10.99 -6.65 -37.20
N GLU A 22 -11.78 -7.72 -37.19
CA GLU A 22 -11.50 -8.90 -36.36
C GLU A 22 -10.42 -9.79 -36.98
N ASP A 23 -10.28 -9.80 -38.31
CA ASP A 23 -9.26 -10.55 -39.04
C ASP A 23 -7.90 -9.84 -39.12
N LEU A 24 -7.86 -8.50 -39.01
CA LEU A 24 -6.64 -7.70 -39.10
C LEU A 24 -5.98 -7.48 -37.73
N ARG A 25 -4.65 -7.45 -37.70
CA ARG A 25 -3.91 -7.06 -36.49
C ARG A 25 -4.09 -5.56 -36.21
N PRO A 26 -4.08 -5.12 -34.92
CA PRO A 26 -4.30 -3.71 -34.57
C PRO A 26 -3.37 -2.70 -35.27
N GLY A 27 -2.15 -3.11 -35.66
CA GLY A 27 -1.22 -2.28 -36.42
C GLY A 27 -1.55 -2.11 -37.89
N GLU A 28 -2.41 -2.96 -38.47
CA GLU A 28 -2.80 -2.97 -39.88
C GLU A 28 -4.14 -2.25 -40.12
N TRP A 29 -4.84 -1.84 -39.08
CA TRP A 29 -6.17 -1.22 -39.13
C TRP A 29 -6.22 0.11 -39.88
N LEU A 30 -5.12 0.85 -39.95
CA LEU A 30 -4.99 2.12 -40.68
C LEU A 30 -4.47 1.95 -42.12
N ASN A 31 -4.81 0.83 -42.74
CA ASN A 31 -4.36 0.54 -44.08
C ASN A 31 -5.13 1.36 -45.12
N ASN A 32 -4.46 1.74 -46.25
CA ASN A 32 -4.99 2.61 -47.27
C ASN A 32 -5.86 1.91 -48.32
N ASP A 33 -5.99 0.60 -48.24
CA ASP A 33 -6.73 -0.18 -49.19
C ASP A 33 -8.24 -0.03 -48.98
N ASP A 34 -9.00 -0.05 -50.10
CA ASP A 34 -10.45 0.13 -50.12
C ASP A 34 -11.23 -1.07 -49.49
N LEU A 35 -10.67 -1.68 -48.43
CA LEU A 35 -11.25 -2.81 -47.73
C LEU A 35 -12.50 -2.44 -46.93
N PHE A 36 -12.52 -1.23 -46.34
CA PHE A 36 -13.59 -0.78 -45.47
C PHE A 36 -14.73 -0.10 -46.27
N GLN A 37 -15.97 -0.54 -45.99
CA GLN A 37 -17.17 -0.04 -46.63
C GLN A 37 -17.72 1.24 -45.96
N ASN A 38 -17.24 1.61 -44.79
CA ASN A 38 -17.67 2.83 -44.08
C ASN A 38 -17.36 4.06 -44.91
N LYS A 39 -18.32 5.01 -44.99
CA LYS A 39 -18.14 6.28 -45.76
C LYS A 39 -16.94 7.11 -45.30
N CYS A 40 -16.48 6.91 -44.02
CA CYS A 40 -15.27 7.54 -43.50
C CYS A 40 -14.07 6.56 -43.49
N ARG A 41 -14.10 5.52 -44.31
CA ARG A 41 -13.06 4.49 -44.54
C ARG A 41 -12.55 3.85 -43.21
N SER A 42 -11.27 3.49 -43.13
CA SER A 42 -10.69 2.78 -41.99
C SER A 42 -10.91 3.51 -40.68
N LEU A 43 -10.66 4.82 -40.58
CA LEU A 43 -10.85 5.59 -39.36
C LEU A 43 -12.32 5.59 -38.90
N GLY A 44 -13.26 5.74 -39.85
CA GLY A 44 -14.69 5.67 -39.55
C GLY A 44 -15.13 4.28 -39.07
N ALA A 45 -14.66 3.24 -39.74
CA ALA A 45 -14.94 1.86 -39.34
C ALA A 45 -14.39 1.53 -37.93
N ILE A 46 -13.13 1.90 -37.66
CA ILE A 46 -12.48 1.71 -36.36
C ILE A 46 -13.24 2.43 -35.22
N LEU A 47 -13.49 3.73 -35.38
CA LEU A 47 -14.18 4.52 -34.35
C LEU A 47 -15.60 4.00 -34.11
N SER A 48 -16.33 3.64 -35.19
CA SER A 48 -17.68 3.09 -35.06
C SER A 48 -17.68 1.71 -34.37
N TYR A 49 -16.76 0.82 -34.74
CA TYR A 49 -16.62 -0.48 -34.11
C TYR A 49 -16.34 -0.37 -32.63
N TYR A 50 -15.38 0.49 -32.22
CA TYR A 50 -15.07 0.68 -30.79
C TYR A 50 -16.25 1.28 -30.05
N PHE A 51 -16.77 2.43 -30.48
CA PHE A 51 -17.78 3.14 -29.70
C PHE A 51 -19.17 2.47 -29.76
N ILE A 52 -19.54 1.85 -30.88
CA ILE A 52 -20.86 1.23 -31.02
C ILE A 52 -20.81 -0.24 -30.61
N THR A 53 -19.91 -1.06 -31.17
CA THR A 53 -19.93 -2.50 -30.91
C THR A 53 -19.28 -2.85 -29.55
N LYS A 54 -18.06 -2.36 -29.31
CA LYS A 54 -17.31 -2.72 -28.10
C LYS A 54 -17.79 -1.98 -26.86
N GLU A 55 -18.17 -0.69 -26.99
CA GLU A 55 -18.48 0.13 -25.82
C GLU A 55 -19.99 0.39 -25.65
N PHE A 56 -20.52 1.49 -26.13
CA PHE A 56 -21.80 2.05 -25.67
C PHE A 56 -23.01 1.78 -26.55
N GLY A 57 -22.89 1.09 -27.68
CA GLY A 57 -23.99 0.83 -28.58
C GLY A 57 -24.57 2.11 -29.20
N LEU A 58 -25.90 2.19 -29.25
CA LEU A 58 -26.62 3.38 -29.74
C LEU A 58 -26.38 4.62 -28.88
N ALA A 59 -26.05 4.45 -27.60
CA ALA A 59 -25.74 5.58 -26.72
C ALA A 59 -24.47 6.32 -27.13
N ALA A 60 -23.60 5.71 -27.94
CA ALA A 60 -22.39 6.36 -28.50
C ALA A 60 -22.71 7.65 -29.30
N PHE A 61 -23.93 7.80 -29.83
CA PHE A 61 -24.36 9.02 -30.53
C PHE A 61 -24.38 10.28 -29.65
N ILE A 62 -24.31 10.14 -28.34
CA ILE A 62 -24.14 11.25 -27.40
C ILE A 62 -22.77 11.90 -27.57
N ILE A 63 -21.74 11.17 -28.03
CA ILE A 63 -20.39 11.68 -28.23
C ILE A 63 -20.35 12.76 -29.31
N PRO A 64 -20.79 12.53 -30.58
CA PRO A 64 -20.84 13.59 -31.58
C PRO A 64 -21.76 14.76 -31.20
N PHE A 65 -22.85 14.51 -30.44
CA PHE A 65 -23.70 15.57 -29.86
C PHE A 65 -22.90 16.47 -28.92
N PHE A 66 -22.10 15.92 -28.03
CA PHE A 66 -21.25 16.71 -27.13
C PHE A 66 -20.21 17.56 -27.91
N PHE A 67 -19.61 17.00 -28.98
CA PHE A 67 -18.72 17.78 -29.84
C PHE A 67 -19.42 18.93 -30.53
N ILE A 68 -20.71 18.79 -30.90
CA ILE A 68 -21.51 19.91 -31.43
C ILE A 68 -21.66 20.99 -30.36
N LEU A 69 -21.93 20.65 -29.11
CA LEU A 69 -22.00 21.61 -28.01
C LEU A 69 -20.69 22.36 -27.78
N ILE A 70 -19.54 21.68 -27.90
CA ILE A 70 -18.22 22.33 -27.87
C ILE A 70 -18.12 23.35 -29.01
N GLY A 71 -18.50 22.97 -30.24
CA GLY A 71 -18.48 23.86 -31.39
C GLY A 71 -19.36 25.11 -31.21
N LEU A 72 -20.58 24.93 -30.69
CA LEU A 72 -21.50 26.04 -30.40
C LEU A 72 -20.96 27.01 -29.34
N LYS A 73 -20.27 26.49 -28.35
CA LYS A 73 -19.59 27.31 -27.35
C LYS A 73 -18.40 28.08 -27.94
N MET A 74 -17.58 27.41 -28.76
CA MET A 74 -16.44 28.07 -29.43
C MET A 74 -16.91 29.19 -30.33
N MET A 75 -18.04 29.02 -31.00
CA MET A 75 -18.70 30.07 -31.82
C MET A 75 -19.35 31.18 -31.00
N LYS A 76 -19.28 31.11 -29.66
CA LYS A 76 -19.91 32.05 -28.70
C LYS A 76 -21.43 32.25 -28.88
N VAL A 77 -22.12 31.30 -29.53
CA VAL A 77 -23.57 31.34 -29.76
C VAL A 77 -24.35 31.19 -28.45
N TYR A 78 -23.88 30.33 -27.56
CA TYR A 78 -24.50 30.09 -26.26
C TYR A 78 -23.47 30.11 -25.13
N ARG A 79 -23.89 30.62 -23.95
CA ARG A 79 -23.09 30.55 -22.70
C ARG A 79 -23.32 29.19 -22.01
N ILE A 80 -22.63 28.16 -22.45
CA ILE A 80 -22.77 26.78 -21.95
C ILE A 80 -21.60 26.45 -21.04
N SER A 81 -21.88 25.84 -19.87
CA SER A 81 -20.86 25.23 -19.00
C SER A 81 -20.50 23.85 -19.53
N LEU A 82 -19.37 23.72 -20.26
CA LEU A 82 -18.95 22.43 -20.84
C LEU A 82 -18.79 21.34 -19.82
N TRP A 83 -18.35 21.66 -18.61
CA TRP A 83 -18.16 20.67 -17.55
C TRP A 83 -19.47 20.03 -17.10
N LYS A 84 -20.54 20.85 -16.94
CA LYS A 84 -21.86 20.32 -16.59
C LYS A 84 -22.42 19.44 -17.69
N TRP A 85 -22.27 19.87 -18.96
CA TRP A 85 -22.73 19.10 -20.11
C TRP A 85 -21.90 17.83 -20.35
N PHE A 86 -20.59 17.87 -20.11
CA PHE A 86 -19.74 16.68 -20.16
C PHE A 86 -20.22 15.62 -19.17
N LEU A 87 -20.40 16.02 -17.91
CA LEU A 87 -20.88 15.12 -16.85
C LEU A 87 -22.27 14.57 -17.16
N GLY A 88 -23.19 15.44 -17.62
CA GLY A 88 -24.54 15.05 -18.03
C GLY A 88 -24.54 14.06 -19.20
N CYS A 89 -23.83 14.36 -20.27
CA CYS A 89 -23.70 13.47 -21.42
C CYS A 89 -23.06 12.13 -21.07
N SER A 90 -22.01 12.11 -20.24
CA SER A 90 -21.36 10.88 -19.82
C SER A 90 -22.29 9.99 -18.97
N LEU A 91 -22.98 10.55 -18.00
CA LEU A 91 -23.95 9.82 -17.19
C LEU A 91 -25.12 9.29 -18.01
N THR A 92 -25.65 10.12 -18.92
CA THR A 92 -26.74 9.72 -19.83
C THR A 92 -26.27 8.59 -20.76
N MET A 93 -25.05 8.65 -21.28
CA MET A 93 -24.49 7.63 -22.18
C MET A 93 -24.37 6.28 -21.46
N ILE A 94 -23.80 6.25 -20.24
CA ILE A 94 -23.66 5.03 -19.44
C ILE A 94 -25.04 4.47 -19.09
N TRP A 95 -25.95 5.31 -18.59
CA TRP A 95 -27.29 4.89 -18.22
C TRP A 95 -28.08 4.36 -19.42
N SER A 96 -28.01 5.04 -20.58
CA SER A 96 -28.67 4.62 -21.81
C SER A 96 -28.10 3.31 -22.35
N SER A 97 -26.78 3.12 -22.29
CA SER A 97 -26.13 1.87 -22.70
C SER A 97 -26.67 0.67 -21.93
N ILE A 98 -26.78 0.76 -20.59
CA ILE A 98 -27.32 -0.32 -19.74
C ILE A 98 -28.83 -0.54 -20.03
N THR A 99 -29.60 0.54 -20.13
CA THR A 99 -31.05 0.46 -20.39
C THR A 99 -31.35 -0.15 -21.77
N LEU A 100 -30.64 0.26 -22.81
CA LEU A 100 -30.81 -0.28 -24.18
C LEU A 100 -30.38 -1.75 -24.24
N SER A 101 -29.32 -2.12 -23.53
CA SER A 101 -28.90 -3.52 -23.46
C SER A 101 -29.95 -4.38 -22.78
N LYS A 102 -30.58 -3.90 -21.71
CA LYS A 102 -31.62 -4.67 -20.96
C LYS A 102 -32.95 -4.80 -21.70
N PHE A 103 -33.45 -3.69 -22.24
CA PHE A 103 -34.82 -3.66 -22.78
C PHE A 103 -34.91 -3.83 -24.29
N LEU A 104 -33.91 -3.35 -25.05
CA LEU A 104 -33.95 -3.35 -26.51
C LEU A 104 -33.29 -4.61 -27.12
N THR A 105 -32.26 -5.17 -26.49
CA THR A 105 -31.60 -6.39 -27.01
C THR A 105 -32.56 -7.58 -27.15
N PRO A 106 -33.47 -7.88 -26.20
CA PRO A 106 -34.41 -8.99 -26.35
C PRO A 106 -35.45 -8.79 -27.47
N VAL A 107 -35.70 -7.53 -27.85
CA VAL A 107 -36.72 -7.17 -28.84
C VAL A 107 -36.15 -7.16 -30.28
N MET A 108 -34.86 -6.79 -30.43
CA MET A 108 -34.27 -6.59 -31.76
C MET A 108 -33.70 -7.85 -32.42
N GLY A 109 -33.57 -8.97 -31.69
CA GLY A 109 -33.05 -10.24 -32.23
C GLY A 109 -31.60 -10.17 -32.68
N ASP A 110 -31.19 -11.05 -33.64
CA ASP A 110 -29.83 -11.15 -34.17
C ASP A 110 -29.42 -9.96 -35.03
N GLN A 111 -29.01 -8.89 -34.38
CA GLN A 111 -28.51 -7.66 -35.02
C GLN A 111 -26.96 -7.68 -35.15
N VAL A 112 -26.42 -6.78 -35.97
CA VAL A 112 -24.97 -6.62 -36.21
C VAL A 112 -24.19 -6.29 -34.93
N PHE A 113 -24.85 -5.63 -33.97
CA PHE A 113 -24.28 -5.25 -32.68
C PHE A 113 -25.38 -5.17 -31.61
N ASN A 114 -24.98 -5.30 -30.34
CA ASN A 114 -25.89 -5.10 -29.21
C ASN A 114 -26.30 -3.62 -29.13
N PRO A 115 -27.61 -3.27 -29.02
CA PRO A 115 -28.05 -1.88 -28.89
C PRO A 115 -27.43 -1.11 -27.74
N GLY A 116 -27.06 -1.75 -26.66
CA GLY A 116 -26.34 -1.17 -25.52
C GLY A 116 -24.82 -1.27 -25.63
N GLY A 117 -24.29 -1.94 -26.66
CA GLY A 117 -22.87 -2.23 -26.81
C GLY A 117 -22.32 -3.27 -25.81
N GLY A 118 -21.03 -3.54 -25.88
CA GLY A 118 -20.35 -4.48 -24.98
C GLY A 118 -20.41 -4.02 -23.51
N HIS A 119 -20.21 -2.73 -23.25
CA HIS A 119 -20.32 -2.13 -21.91
C HIS A 119 -21.72 -2.35 -21.31
N GLY A 120 -22.78 -2.07 -22.06
CA GLY A 120 -24.15 -2.26 -21.59
C GLY A 120 -24.45 -3.71 -21.26
N LEU A 121 -24.02 -4.64 -22.12
CA LEU A 121 -24.21 -6.09 -21.91
C LEU A 121 -23.47 -6.57 -20.65
N PHE A 122 -22.21 -6.19 -20.52
CA PHE A 122 -21.39 -6.54 -19.36
C PHE A 122 -21.99 -6.02 -18.05
N CYS A 123 -22.40 -4.75 -18.01
CA CYS A 123 -23.03 -4.16 -16.82
C CYS A 123 -24.34 -4.85 -16.47
N VAL A 124 -25.22 -5.15 -17.45
CA VAL A 124 -26.47 -5.87 -17.20
C VAL A 124 -26.20 -7.23 -16.58
N GLN A 125 -25.32 -8.03 -17.17
CA GLN A 125 -24.98 -9.37 -16.68
C GLN A 125 -24.38 -9.30 -15.27
N HIS A 126 -23.47 -8.39 -15.02
CA HIS A 126 -22.81 -8.26 -13.72
C HIS A 126 -23.78 -7.81 -12.63
N ILE A 127 -24.59 -6.79 -12.90
CA ILE A 127 -25.56 -6.27 -11.92
C ILE A 127 -26.67 -7.29 -11.66
N GLU A 128 -27.16 -7.98 -12.68
CA GLU A 128 -28.17 -9.03 -12.52
C GLU A 128 -27.67 -10.24 -11.72
N ASN A 129 -26.40 -10.58 -11.85
CA ASN A 129 -25.80 -11.63 -11.03
C ASN A 129 -25.72 -11.27 -9.54
N VAL A 130 -25.64 -9.96 -9.21
CA VAL A 130 -25.53 -9.49 -7.83
C VAL A 130 -26.89 -9.23 -7.19
N ILE A 131 -27.80 -8.53 -7.87
CA ILE A 131 -29.08 -8.06 -7.30
C ILE A 131 -30.33 -8.58 -8.03
N GLY A 132 -30.15 -9.41 -9.04
CA GLY A 132 -31.24 -9.95 -9.85
C GLY A 132 -31.89 -8.93 -10.80
N THR A 133 -32.73 -9.43 -11.71
CA THR A 133 -33.46 -8.59 -12.68
C THR A 133 -34.32 -7.50 -12.02
N PRO A 134 -35.10 -7.76 -10.93
CA PRO A 134 -35.89 -6.71 -10.28
C PRO A 134 -35.00 -5.61 -9.66
N GLY A 135 -33.87 -5.99 -9.11
CA GLY A 135 -32.89 -5.05 -8.54
C GLY A 135 -32.29 -4.12 -9.59
N LEU A 136 -31.92 -4.64 -10.76
CA LEU A 136 -31.44 -3.83 -11.88
C LEU A 136 -32.49 -2.82 -12.35
N ILE A 137 -33.76 -3.23 -12.51
CA ILE A 137 -34.84 -2.32 -12.91
C ILE A 137 -35.04 -1.22 -11.88
N ALA A 138 -35.04 -1.56 -10.59
CA ALA A 138 -35.16 -0.59 -9.50
C ALA A 138 -33.98 0.40 -9.50
N LEU A 139 -32.75 -0.09 -9.71
CA LEU A 139 -31.55 0.76 -9.81
C LEU A 139 -31.64 1.73 -10.99
N LEU A 140 -32.06 1.27 -12.16
CA LEU A 140 -32.25 2.12 -13.34
C LEU A 140 -33.31 3.19 -13.12
N LEU A 141 -34.43 2.87 -12.43
CA LEU A 141 -35.47 3.84 -12.09
C LEU A 141 -34.97 4.88 -11.08
N ILE A 142 -34.31 4.46 -10.01
CA ILE A 142 -33.78 5.37 -8.99
C ILE A 142 -32.74 6.32 -9.59
N THR A 143 -31.82 5.81 -10.42
CA THR A 143 -30.81 6.64 -11.08
C THR A 143 -31.42 7.58 -12.11
N ALA A 144 -32.46 7.17 -12.85
CA ALA A 144 -33.21 8.05 -13.76
C ALA A 144 -33.88 9.19 -13.00
N ILE A 145 -34.56 8.89 -11.89
CA ILE A 145 -35.24 9.89 -11.04
C ILE A 145 -34.18 10.86 -10.47
N ALA A 146 -33.09 10.36 -9.93
CA ALA A 146 -31.99 11.19 -9.40
C ALA A 146 -31.40 12.11 -10.48
N PHE A 147 -31.24 11.62 -11.70
CA PHE A 147 -30.71 12.39 -12.82
C PHE A 147 -31.70 13.46 -13.29
N LEU A 148 -32.98 13.13 -13.39
CA LEU A 148 -34.05 14.08 -13.72
C LEU A 148 -34.19 15.18 -12.65
N THR A 149 -34.04 14.82 -11.37
CA THR A 149 -34.06 15.77 -10.25
C THR A 149 -32.89 16.76 -10.32
N TYR A 150 -31.72 16.27 -10.76
CA TYR A 150 -30.55 17.13 -10.98
C TYR A 150 -30.73 18.09 -12.14
N LEU A 151 -31.44 17.68 -13.20
CA LEU A 151 -31.67 18.51 -14.40
C LEU A 151 -32.76 19.57 -14.23
N THR A 152 -33.84 19.27 -13.48
CA THR A 152 -35.00 20.14 -13.39
C THR A 152 -35.58 20.20 -11.97
N SER A 153 -35.71 21.41 -11.45
CA SER A 153 -36.41 21.64 -10.16
C SER A 153 -37.87 21.24 -10.17
N GLU A 154 -38.51 21.13 -11.34
CA GLU A 154 -39.90 20.69 -11.50
C GLU A 154 -40.12 19.21 -11.19
N THR A 155 -39.09 18.37 -11.41
CA THR A 155 -39.14 16.92 -11.12
C THR A 155 -39.40 16.67 -9.63
N ILE A 156 -38.85 17.52 -8.74
CA ILE A 156 -39.06 17.44 -7.29
C ILE A 156 -40.55 17.62 -6.96
N ASN A 157 -41.23 18.53 -7.65
CA ASN A 157 -42.66 18.78 -7.41
C ASN A 157 -43.51 17.61 -7.90
N ILE A 158 -43.15 16.96 -9.00
CA ILE A 158 -43.84 15.76 -9.52
C ILE A 158 -43.66 14.57 -8.57
N ILE A 159 -42.45 14.34 -8.10
CA ILE A 159 -42.13 13.26 -7.13
C ILE A 159 -42.89 13.49 -5.82
N ARG A 160 -42.90 14.73 -5.31
CA ARG A 160 -43.65 15.09 -4.09
C ARG A 160 -45.18 14.87 -4.26
N LYS A 161 -45.72 15.08 -5.45
CA LYS A 161 -47.15 14.78 -5.78
C LYS A 161 -47.42 13.28 -5.86
N LEU A 162 -46.49 12.48 -6.41
CA LEU A 162 -46.62 11.03 -6.51
C LEU A 162 -46.47 10.31 -5.16
N LEU A 163 -45.61 10.81 -4.28
CA LEU A 163 -45.38 10.23 -2.94
C LEU A 163 -46.48 10.58 -1.92
N ASN A 164 -47.40 11.54 -2.23
CA ASN A 164 -48.53 11.87 -1.40
C ASN A 164 -49.87 11.75 -2.17
N PRO A 165 -50.33 10.53 -2.50
CA PRO A 165 -51.55 10.32 -3.29
C PRO A 165 -52.81 10.84 -2.60
N VAL A 166 -52.82 10.87 -1.26
CA VAL A 166 -53.97 11.39 -0.48
C VAL A 166 -54.16 12.90 -0.65
N LYS A 167 -53.07 13.68 -0.71
CA LYS A 167 -53.11 15.12 -1.01
C LYS A 167 -53.51 15.40 -2.45
N PHE A 168 -53.15 14.52 -3.38
CA PHE A 168 -53.53 14.67 -4.80
C PHE A 168 -55.04 14.49 -5.03
N LEU A 169 -55.72 13.67 -4.23
CA LEU A 169 -57.17 13.47 -4.26
C LEU A 169 -57.92 14.59 -3.54
N THR A 170 -57.37 15.15 -2.46
CA THR A 170 -58.02 16.24 -1.70
C THR A 170 -57.86 17.62 -2.37
N ASP A 171 -56.82 17.89 -3.11
CA ASP A 171 -56.66 19.15 -3.84
C ASP A 171 -57.55 19.27 -5.10
N ARG A 172 -58.17 18.18 -5.57
CA ARG A 172 -59.19 18.22 -6.65
C ARG A 172 -60.61 18.61 -6.18
N ILE A 173 -60.84 18.75 -4.88
CA ILE A 173 -62.13 19.10 -4.30
C ILE A 173 -62.02 20.43 -3.52
N ARG A 174 -61.41 21.46 -4.11
CA ARG A 174 -61.52 22.83 -3.60
C ARG A 174 -62.23 23.70 -4.62
N PHE A 175 -63.47 24.09 -4.26
CA PHE A 175 -64.20 25.12 -4.94
C PHE A 175 -63.43 26.45 -4.89
N THR A 176 -63.20 27.02 -6.03
CA THR A 176 -62.58 28.34 -6.20
C THR A 176 -63.62 29.40 -5.86
N VAL A 177 -63.41 30.18 -4.81
CA VAL A 177 -64.01 31.50 -4.66
C VAL A 177 -62.94 32.51 -5.02
N THR A 178 -63.09 33.11 -6.18
CA THR A 178 -62.34 34.25 -6.69
C THR A 178 -62.68 35.50 -5.94
N ASN A 179 -61.71 36.17 -5.30
CA ASN A 179 -61.79 37.62 -5.10
C ASN A 179 -60.43 38.20 -5.63
N ASN A 180 -60.61 38.98 -6.69
CA ASN A 180 -59.60 39.90 -7.21
C ASN A 180 -59.52 41.09 -6.26
N GLU A 181 -58.29 41.51 -5.91
CA GLU A 181 -57.86 42.90 -5.91
C GLU A 181 -56.35 43.04 -5.66
N PRO A 182 -55.71 44.18 -6.03
CA PRO A 182 -54.40 44.16 -6.65
C PRO A 182 -53.26 44.63 -5.73
N GLU A 183 -52.07 44.53 -6.25
CA GLU A 183 -50.78 44.94 -5.70
C GLU A 183 -50.75 46.37 -5.13
N GLU A 184 -50.09 46.54 -3.97
CA GLU A 184 -49.26 47.72 -3.72
C GLU A 184 -48.08 47.42 -2.80
N LYS A 185 -46.92 47.86 -3.29
CA LYS A 185 -45.65 47.92 -2.58
C LYS A 185 -45.73 49.00 -1.52
N VAL A 186 -45.13 48.80 -0.34
CA VAL A 186 -44.28 49.78 0.31
C VAL A 186 -43.59 49.18 1.53
N ALA A 187 -42.39 49.67 1.77
CA ALA A 187 -41.35 49.29 2.68
C ALA A 187 -41.60 49.60 4.18
N GLU A 188 -40.78 48.95 4.97
CA GLU A 188 -40.11 49.48 6.17
C GLU A 188 -40.73 49.41 7.56
N GLN A 189 -39.92 48.90 8.43
CA GLN A 189 -39.68 49.21 9.85
C GLN A 189 -40.49 48.55 10.99
N VAL A 190 -39.71 47.67 11.68
CA VAL A 190 -39.32 47.80 13.13
C VAL A 190 -40.43 47.72 14.21
N LYS A 191 -40.23 46.76 15.05
CA LYS A 191 -40.31 46.73 16.53
C LYS A 191 -41.20 45.65 17.20
N THR A 192 -40.46 44.95 18.07
CA THR A 192 -40.74 44.51 19.45
C THR A 192 -41.97 43.63 19.77
N GLU A 193 -41.59 42.47 20.25
CA GLU A 193 -42.04 41.64 21.41
C GLU A 193 -43.34 41.98 22.15
N PRO A 194 -43.92 41.14 23.02
CA PRO A 194 -43.55 39.84 23.52
C PRO A 194 -44.72 38.85 23.82
N ILE A 195 -44.33 37.60 24.22
CA ILE A 195 -44.89 36.73 25.26
C ILE A 195 -46.16 35.92 24.91
N VAL A 196 -46.09 34.57 25.02
CA VAL A 196 -46.55 33.71 26.11
C VAL A 196 -46.31 32.23 25.73
N GLU A 197 -45.61 31.52 26.63
CA GLU A 197 -45.59 30.06 26.78
C GLU A 197 -46.96 29.50 27.18
N PRO A 198 -47.17 28.19 27.08
CA PRO A 198 -46.93 27.30 28.21
C PRO A 198 -46.39 25.93 27.88
N MET A 199 -45.46 25.47 28.66
CA MET A 199 -45.52 24.46 29.76
C MET A 199 -45.94 23.05 29.29
N ILE A 200 -45.29 21.98 29.57
CA ILE A 200 -44.70 21.21 30.67
C ILE A 200 -44.47 19.81 30.10
N GLU A 201 -43.44 19.08 30.33
CA GLU A 201 -43.16 18.22 31.51
C GLU A 201 -41.73 17.68 31.48
N GLU A 202 -41.04 17.78 32.62
CA GLU A 202 -39.85 17.02 32.96
C GLU A 202 -40.22 15.61 33.45
N PRO A 203 -39.27 14.68 33.41
CA PRO A 203 -39.01 13.91 34.61
C PRO A 203 -37.56 13.75 35.00
N VAL A 204 -37.38 13.99 36.27
CA VAL A 204 -36.60 13.28 37.29
C VAL A 204 -35.07 13.27 37.14
N LYS A 205 -34.49 14.01 38.07
CA LYS A 205 -33.11 13.96 38.55
C LYS A 205 -32.82 12.66 39.24
N GLU A 206 -31.65 12.07 38.94
CA GLU A 206 -30.89 11.25 39.88
C GLU A 206 -29.65 12.01 40.31
N GLU A 207 -29.53 12.16 41.63
CA GLU A 207 -28.42 12.82 42.35
C GLU A 207 -27.13 12.01 42.21
N ILE A 208 -26.07 12.66 41.81
CA ILE A 208 -24.71 12.18 42.03
C ILE A 208 -24.08 13.10 43.08
N ARG A 209 -23.78 12.50 44.20
CA ARG A 209 -23.04 13.09 45.34
C ARG A 209 -21.65 13.55 44.89
N GLU A 210 -21.34 14.78 45.15
CA GLU A 210 -19.99 15.31 45.23
C GLU A 210 -19.30 14.75 46.47
N GLU A 211 -18.15 14.11 46.31
CA GLU A 211 -17.14 13.93 47.34
C GLU A 211 -15.99 14.88 47.12
N GLU A 212 -15.73 15.70 48.13
CA GLU A 212 -14.64 16.64 48.22
C GLU A 212 -13.27 15.93 48.25
N PRO A 213 -12.19 16.59 47.78
CA PRO A 213 -10.86 16.00 47.69
C PRO A 213 -10.11 16.01 49.02
N ALA A 214 -9.56 14.88 49.39
CA ALA A 214 -8.65 14.73 50.51
C ALA A 214 -7.27 15.32 50.23
N GLU A 215 -6.76 16.05 51.21
CA GLU A 215 -5.45 16.68 51.27
C GLU A 215 -4.29 15.72 50.97
N THR A 216 -3.42 16.14 50.07
CA THR A 216 -2.15 15.47 49.78
C THR A 216 -1.08 16.00 50.76
N VAL A 217 -0.66 15.18 51.68
CA VAL A 217 0.50 15.41 52.52
C VAL A 217 1.78 15.22 51.70
N MET A 218 2.53 16.28 51.53
CA MET A 218 3.90 16.24 51.02
C MET A 218 4.84 15.69 52.08
N LEU A 219 5.50 14.61 51.76
CA LEU A 219 6.71 14.11 52.47
C LEU A 219 7.88 14.17 51.48
N SER A 220 8.71 15.17 51.69
CA SER A 220 10.05 15.25 51.10
C SER A 220 11.02 14.42 51.92
N PRO A 221 11.88 13.59 51.31
CA PRO A 221 13.07 13.14 52.02
C PRO A 221 14.25 14.07 51.76
N GLU A 222 14.77 14.66 52.79
CA GLU A 222 16.06 15.33 52.88
C GLU A 222 17.19 14.39 52.45
N ILE A 223 18.02 14.86 51.54
CA ILE A 223 19.29 14.23 51.19
C ILE A 223 20.39 14.96 51.96
N THR A 224 20.94 14.31 52.99
CA THR A 224 22.19 14.74 53.63
C THR A 224 23.38 14.24 52.82
N PRO A 225 24.40 15.04 52.57
CA PRO A 225 25.62 14.62 51.88
C PRO A 225 26.64 14.04 52.84
N THR A 226 27.21 12.87 52.52
CA THR A 226 28.37 12.30 53.19
C THR A 226 29.61 12.38 52.27
N PRO A 227 30.80 12.65 52.82
CA PRO A 227 31.90 13.27 52.12
C PRO A 227 32.84 12.31 51.41
N ALA A 228 33.52 12.85 50.41
CA ALA A 228 34.59 12.22 49.62
C ALA A 228 35.81 11.87 50.48
N PRO A 229 36.49 10.77 50.19
CA PRO A 229 37.87 10.55 50.65
C PRO A 229 38.87 11.09 49.66
N LYS A 230 39.86 11.76 50.25
CA LYS A 230 40.98 12.48 49.67
C LYS A 230 41.93 11.54 48.90
N GLU A 231 42.49 12.09 47.84
CA GLU A 231 43.72 11.68 47.19
C GLU A 231 44.88 11.56 48.17
N LYS A 232 45.73 10.59 47.93
CA LYS A 232 47.13 10.64 48.25
C LYS A 232 47.95 10.10 47.10
N THR A 233 48.81 10.98 46.61
CA THR A 233 49.87 10.85 45.62
C THR A 233 51.01 9.99 46.09
N GLU A 234 51.57 9.17 45.16
CA GLU A 234 52.95 8.88 44.78
C GLU A 234 53.99 8.45 45.85
N PRO A 235 55.18 7.89 45.45
CA PRO A 235 55.74 7.52 44.12
C PRO A 235 56.61 6.23 44.06
N ILE A 236 57.01 5.82 42.84
CA ILE A 236 58.37 5.46 42.34
C ILE A 236 58.86 4.00 42.40
N GLU A 237 59.16 3.53 41.17
CA GLU A 237 60.28 2.70 40.71
C GLU A 237 60.56 1.28 41.25
N LYS A 238 60.61 0.30 40.42
CA LYS A 238 61.67 -0.23 39.58
C LYS A 238 61.43 -1.66 39.10
N GLU A 239 61.80 -1.82 37.83
CA GLU A 239 62.56 -2.92 37.20
C GLU A 239 62.07 -4.37 37.30
N ASP A 240 61.81 -4.86 36.11
CA ASP A 240 62.24 -6.14 35.52
C ASP A 240 62.27 -7.40 36.38
N ILE A 241 61.40 -8.35 36.03
CA ILE A 241 61.86 -9.72 35.73
C ILE A 241 60.80 -10.37 34.84
N LEU A 242 61.16 -10.59 33.57
CA LEU A 242 60.42 -11.39 32.61
C LEU A 242 60.56 -12.87 33.03
N THR A 243 59.53 -13.44 33.65
CA THR A 243 59.48 -14.88 33.86
C THR A 243 58.47 -15.46 32.86
N VAL A 244 58.97 -16.07 31.80
CA VAL A 244 58.20 -16.86 30.84
C VAL A 244 57.97 -18.22 31.46
N GLU A 245 56.82 -18.44 32.06
CA GLU A 245 56.34 -19.78 32.35
C GLU A 245 55.51 -20.30 31.19
N VAL A 246 56.09 -21.25 30.44
CA VAL A 246 55.37 -22.07 29.47
C VAL A 246 54.56 -23.11 30.26
N ALA A 247 53.34 -22.80 30.57
CA ALA A 247 52.39 -23.77 31.08
C ALA A 247 51.83 -24.63 29.95
N SER A 248 52.54 -25.71 29.62
CA SER A 248 51.95 -26.82 28.87
C SER A 248 51.03 -27.62 29.83
N LYS A 249 49.78 -27.27 29.88
CA LYS A 249 48.72 -28.20 30.28
C LYS A 249 47.77 -28.38 29.13
N THR A 250 48.01 -29.45 28.38
CA THR A 250 46.99 -30.08 27.56
C THR A 250 45.91 -30.59 28.50
N GLU A 251 44.88 -29.81 28.69
CA GLU A 251 43.63 -30.34 29.25
C GLU A 251 42.96 -31.17 28.15
N GLU A 252 43.12 -32.49 28.27
CA GLU A 252 42.21 -33.42 27.60
C GLU A 252 40.78 -33.02 27.98
N ALA A 253 40.03 -32.61 26.98
CA ALA A 253 38.59 -32.39 27.12
C ALA A 253 37.93 -33.71 27.53
N LYS A 254 37.81 -33.94 28.83
CA LYS A 254 36.86 -34.90 29.36
C LYS A 254 35.47 -34.42 28.96
N GLY A 255 34.99 -34.98 27.86
CA GLY A 255 33.60 -34.87 27.48
C GLY A 255 32.76 -35.40 28.65
N SER A 256 32.30 -34.52 29.52
CA SER A 256 31.24 -34.84 30.45
C SER A 256 30.04 -35.24 29.63
N LYS A 257 29.65 -36.50 29.67
CA LYS A 257 28.36 -36.94 29.14
C LYS A 257 27.29 -36.22 29.98
N LEU A 258 26.81 -35.11 29.46
CA LEU A 258 25.63 -34.43 30.03
C LEU A 258 24.50 -35.45 30.08
N THR A 259 23.88 -35.60 31.23
CA THR A 259 22.69 -36.45 31.41
C THR A 259 21.55 -35.83 30.58
N ILE A 260 20.65 -36.70 30.09
CA ILE A 260 19.47 -36.25 29.31
C ILE A 260 18.67 -35.16 30.07
N GLU A 261 18.65 -35.25 31.40
CA GLU A 261 18.02 -34.26 32.28
C GLU A 261 18.74 -32.91 32.33
N GLU A 262 20.07 -32.88 32.15
CA GLU A 262 20.86 -31.63 32.06
C GLU A 262 20.75 -30.99 30.68
N ILE A 263 20.63 -31.81 29.63
CA ILE A 263 20.36 -31.34 28.26
C ILE A 263 18.98 -30.69 28.17
N MET A 264 17.95 -31.30 28.80
CA MET A 264 16.60 -30.74 28.83
C MET A 264 16.46 -29.47 29.69
N LYS A 265 17.38 -29.20 30.61
CA LYS A 265 17.41 -27.96 31.39
C LYS A 265 18.10 -26.80 30.74
N THR A 266 18.95 -27.07 29.73
CA THR A 266 19.66 -26.03 28.99
C THR A 266 18.81 -25.58 27.76
N PRO A 267 18.43 -24.30 27.65
CA PRO A 267 17.66 -23.84 26.48
C PRO A 267 18.40 -24.12 25.16
N ILE A 268 17.69 -24.57 24.14
CA ILE A 268 18.27 -24.76 22.79
C ILE A 268 18.81 -23.43 22.31
N ASN A 269 20.06 -23.40 21.86
CA ASN A 269 20.62 -22.22 21.27
C ASN A 269 20.23 -22.15 19.78
N PRO A 270 19.36 -21.21 19.36
CA PRO A 270 18.92 -21.12 17.97
C PRO A 270 20.04 -20.79 16.99
N LYS A 271 21.21 -20.35 17.45
CA LYS A 271 22.38 -20.05 16.63
C LYS A 271 23.22 -21.27 16.27
N GLU A 272 22.95 -22.44 16.85
CA GLU A 272 23.63 -23.67 16.46
C GLU A 272 23.20 -24.12 15.06
N PRO A 273 24.13 -24.73 14.27
CA PRO A 273 25.54 -25.03 14.58
C PRO A 273 26.51 -23.85 14.37
N PHE A 274 26.04 -22.68 13.95
CA PHE A 274 26.87 -21.55 13.53
C PHE A 274 27.15 -20.54 14.65
N THR A 275 27.39 -20.99 15.86
CA THR A 275 27.68 -20.13 17.03
C THR A 275 28.93 -19.24 16.87
N ARG A 276 29.83 -19.57 15.95
CA ARG A 276 31.03 -18.79 15.64
C ARG A 276 30.80 -17.63 14.67
N TYR A 277 29.59 -17.50 14.13
CA TYR A 277 29.21 -16.36 13.27
C TYR A 277 29.37 -15.03 14.01
N LYS A 278 30.05 -14.08 13.39
CA LYS A 278 30.26 -12.73 13.92
C LYS A 278 29.42 -11.73 13.12
N TYR A 279 28.70 -10.89 13.83
CA TYR A 279 27.97 -9.81 13.18
C TYR A 279 28.94 -8.84 12.46
N PRO A 280 28.52 -8.20 11.35
CA PRO A 280 29.34 -7.21 10.68
C PRO A 280 29.75 -6.09 11.64
N THR A 281 30.99 -5.64 11.53
CA THR A 281 31.56 -4.59 12.39
C THR A 281 31.29 -3.21 11.79
N LEU A 282 31.17 -2.17 12.63
CA LEU A 282 30.97 -0.80 12.17
C LEU A 282 32.14 -0.25 11.34
N SER A 283 33.32 -0.89 11.42
CA SER A 283 34.52 -0.52 10.61
C SER A 283 34.33 -0.79 9.10
N LEU A 284 33.34 -1.59 8.70
CA LEU A 284 33.02 -1.84 7.30
C LEU A 284 32.25 -0.67 6.66
N LEU A 285 31.71 0.23 7.48
CA LEU A 285 30.95 1.40 7.08
C LEU A 285 31.82 2.65 7.07
N LYS A 286 31.51 3.57 6.18
CA LYS A 286 32.21 4.84 6.02
C LYS A 286 31.79 5.85 7.07
N LYS A 287 32.76 6.50 7.70
CA LYS A 287 32.53 7.65 8.57
C LYS A 287 32.59 8.93 7.77
N TYR A 288 31.66 9.84 8.04
CA TYR A 288 31.63 11.17 7.43
C TYR A 288 31.98 12.21 8.47
N ASP A 289 32.77 13.23 8.10
CA ASP A 289 33.35 14.21 9.03
C ASP A 289 32.30 15.03 9.83
N ASN A 290 31.06 15.11 9.33
CA ASN A 290 29.96 15.86 9.94
C ASN A 290 28.90 14.97 10.58
N ASP A 291 29.22 13.71 10.88
CA ASP A 291 28.28 12.73 11.39
C ASP A 291 27.80 13.12 12.82
N GLY A 292 26.51 13.36 12.94
CA GLY A 292 25.85 13.50 14.23
C GLY A 292 25.71 14.91 14.79
N LYS A 293 26.36 15.91 14.25
CA LYS A 293 26.16 17.31 14.67
C LYS A 293 25.68 18.15 13.48
N PRO A 294 24.45 18.71 13.52
CA PRO A 294 24.02 19.61 12.47
C PRO A 294 24.98 20.81 12.43
N GLN A 295 25.49 21.13 11.26
CA GLN A 295 26.27 22.33 11.07
C GLN A 295 25.32 23.52 11.14
N VAL A 296 25.32 24.21 12.28
CA VAL A 296 24.42 25.33 12.52
C VAL A 296 25.04 26.59 11.92
N ASP A 297 24.52 27.04 10.79
CA ASP A 297 24.84 28.36 10.24
C ASP A 297 23.84 29.37 10.81
N MET A 298 24.28 30.07 11.87
CA MET A 298 23.45 31.06 12.57
C MET A 298 23.05 32.25 11.69
N ASP A 299 23.88 32.60 10.71
CA ASP A 299 23.60 33.71 9.80
C ASP A 299 22.53 33.31 8.78
N GLU A 300 22.57 32.08 8.27
CA GLU A 300 21.51 31.51 7.43
C GLU A 300 20.17 31.46 8.17
N ILE A 301 20.17 30.98 9.41
CA ILE A 301 18.95 30.87 10.22
C ILE A 301 18.34 32.27 10.47
N LYS A 302 19.16 33.25 10.85
CA LYS A 302 18.69 34.64 11.07
C LYS A 302 18.16 35.26 9.79
N ALA A 303 18.85 35.08 8.67
CA ALA A 303 18.42 35.59 7.37
C ALA A 303 17.09 34.99 6.91
N ASN A 304 16.97 33.67 7.03
CA ASN A 304 15.72 32.96 6.67
C ASN A 304 14.56 33.37 7.60
N ASN A 305 14.83 33.50 8.90
CA ASN A 305 13.85 33.99 9.87
C ASN A 305 13.32 35.37 9.48
N ALA A 306 14.23 36.32 9.22
CA ALA A 306 13.87 37.67 8.82
C ALA A 306 13.00 37.71 7.56
N ARG A 307 13.37 36.94 6.54
CA ARG A 307 12.61 36.82 5.26
C ARG A 307 11.22 36.21 5.47
N ILE A 308 11.10 35.14 6.27
CA ILE A 308 9.80 34.53 6.58
C ILE A 308 8.88 35.53 7.27
N VAL A 309 9.41 36.26 8.26
CA VAL A 309 8.65 37.29 8.98
C VAL A 309 8.24 38.44 8.04
N GLU A 310 9.14 38.90 7.18
CA GLU A 310 8.89 39.97 6.21
C GLU A 310 7.75 39.56 5.23
N VAL A 311 7.83 38.37 4.63
CA VAL A 311 6.79 37.87 3.71
C VAL A 311 5.46 37.76 4.43
N LEU A 312 5.40 37.11 5.59
CA LEU A 312 4.15 36.95 6.32
C LEU A 312 3.53 38.27 6.72
N ASN A 313 4.34 39.26 7.16
CA ASN A 313 3.86 40.58 7.49
C ASN A 313 3.36 41.36 6.27
N SER A 314 4.04 41.27 5.11
CA SER A 314 3.62 41.94 3.86
C SER A 314 2.24 41.48 3.39
N PHE A 315 1.90 40.20 3.65
CA PHE A 315 0.57 39.65 3.37
C PHE A 315 -0.41 39.81 4.55
N GLY A 316 -0.07 40.62 5.58
CA GLY A 316 -0.94 40.89 6.71
C GLY A 316 -1.18 39.66 7.61
N VAL A 317 -0.16 38.83 7.79
CA VAL A 317 -0.12 37.71 8.74
C VAL A 317 0.80 38.11 9.88
N ALA A 318 0.24 38.56 11.01
CA ALA A 318 1.01 38.89 12.19
C ALA A 318 1.49 37.62 12.92
N ILE A 319 2.76 37.63 13.33
CA ILE A 319 3.41 36.53 14.04
C ILE A 319 3.67 36.93 15.47
N ARG A 320 3.41 36.05 16.43
CA ARG A 320 3.72 36.24 17.85
C ARG A 320 5.14 35.76 18.18
N GLU A 321 5.53 34.60 17.70
CA GLU A 321 6.80 33.95 18.01
C GLU A 321 7.24 33.08 16.86
N ILE A 322 8.55 32.94 16.63
CA ILE A 322 9.15 32.00 15.69
C ILE A 322 10.34 31.32 16.37
N LYS A 323 10.37 29.99 16.27
CA LYS A 323 11.43 29.14 16.81
C LYS A 323 12.00 28.27 15.68
N ALA A 324 13.33 28.26 15.55
CA ALA A 324 14.01 27.41 14.56
C ALA A 324 14.59 26.17 15.21
N THR A 325 14.33 24.99 14.60
CA THR A 325 14.94 23.70 14.96
C THR A 325 15.74 23.20 13.77
N VAL A 326 17.04 23.06 13.91
CA VAL A 326 17.96 22.67 12.83
C VAL A 326 18.06 21.15 12.78
N GLY A 327 17.65 20.56 11.67
CA GLY A 327 17.80 19.15 11.37
C GLY A 327 18.97 18.87 10.42
N PRO A 328 19.18 17.59 10.03
CA PRO A 328 20.30 17.20 9.19
C PRO A 328 20.24 17.80 7.78
N THR A 329 19.06 17.89 7.18
CA THR A 329 18.86 18.36 5.80
C THR A 329 17.92 19.55 5.69
N ILE A 330 17.10 19.79 6.71
CA ILE A 330 16.12 20.86 6.75
C ILE A 330 16.16 21.57 8.11
N THR A 331 15.74 22.84 8.13
CA THR A 331 15.44 23.59 9.34
C THR A 331 13.93 23.79 9.44
N LEU A 332 13.35 23.43 10.59
CA LEU A 332 11.94 23.64 10.90
C LEU A 332 11.79 24.99 11.62
N TYR A 333 11.03 25.91 11.02
CA TYR A 333 10.60 27.15 11.63
C TYR A 333 9.19 26.97 12.20
N GLU A 334 9.09 26.86 13.52
CA GLU A 334 7.80 26.78 14.24
C GLU A 334 7.29 28.20 14.49
N ILE A 335 6.13 28.54 13.95
CA ILE A 335 5.53 29.85 14.00
C ILE A 335 4.27 29.81 14.85
N THR A 336 4.17 30.71 15.82
CA THR A 336 2.94 30.97 16.55
C THR A 336 2.26 32.19 15.92
N PRO A 337 1.15 32.03 15.18
CA PRO A 337 0.44 33.16 14.61
C PRO A 337 -0.23 33.99 15.70
N ALA A 338 -0.45 35.30 15.44
CA ALA A 338 -1.25 36.13 16.30
C ALA A 338 -2.73 35.72 16.31
N GLU A 339 -3.49 36.13 17.29
CA GLU A 339 -4.92 35.85 17.41
C GLU A 339 -5.70 36.36 16.19
N GLY A 340 -6.65 35.58 15.71
CA GLY A 340 -7.48 35.92 14.55
C GLY A 340 -6.87 35.59 13.19
N VAL A 341 -5.62 35.11 13.10
CA VAL A 341 -5.00 34.68 11.84
C VAL A 341 -5.52 33.29 11.40
N ARG A 342 -6.09 33.23 10.20
CA ARG A 342 -6.55 31.96 9.62
C ARG A 342 -5.36 31.14 9.10
N ILE A 343 -5.28 29.87 9.50
CA ILE A 343 -4.22 28.92 9.08
C ILE A 343 -4.16 28.79 7.55
N SER A 344 -5.31 28.79 6.86
CA SER A 344 -5.38 28.70 5.40
C SER A 344 -4.63 29.85 4.70
N LYS A 345 -4.59 31.04 5.30
CA LYS A 345 -3.87 32.20 4.75
C LYS A 345 -2.37 31.92 4.69
N ILE A 346 -1.80 31.34 5.75
CA ILE A 346 -0.38 30.99 5.81
C ILE A 346 -0.05 29.85 4.83
N ARG A 347 -0.93 28.83 4.76
CA ARG A 347 -0.72 27.70 3.83
C ARG A 347 -0.69 28.12 2.37
N ASN A 348 -1.48 29.12 2.00
CA ASN A 348 -1.54 29.62 0.62
C ASN A 348 -0.33 30.50 0.23
N LEU A 349 0.52 30.87 1.19
CA LEU A 349 1.75 31.64 0.96
C LEU A 349 2.99 30.73 0.80
N GLU A 350 2.81 29.44 0.62
CA GLU A 350 3.91 28.46 0.47
C GLU A 350 4.86 28.86 -0.66
N ASP A 351 4.32 29.16 -1.83
CA ASP A 351 5.10 29.53 -3.01
C ASP A 351 5.79 30.88 -2.84
N ASP A 352 5.13 31.87 -2.21
CA ASP A 352 5.69 33.20 -1.94
C ASP A 352 6.86 33.14 -0.96
N ILE A 353 6.73 32.32 0.09
CA ILE A 353 7.80 32.08 1.07
C ILE A 353 8.96 31.34 0.41
N ALA A 354 8.68 30.30 -0.41
CA ALA A 354 9.71 29.56 -1.12
C ALA A 354 10.52 30.47 -2.06
N LEU A 355 9.84 31.34 -2.79
CA LEU A 355 10.46 32.32 -3.70
C LEU A 355 11.36 33.30 -2.92
N SER A 356 10.86 33.87 -1.83
CA SER A 356 11.62 34.81 -0.99
C SER A 356 12.88 34.18 -0.39
N LEU A 357 12.80 32.91 0.02
CA LEU A 357 13.92 32.16 0.57
C LEU A 357 14.88 31.65 -0.52
N SER A 358 14.52 31.78 -1.81
CA SER A 358 15.22 31.16 -2.95
C SER A 358 15.43 29.65 -2.73
N ALA A 359 14.45 28.99 -2.10
CA ALA A 359 14.49 27.56 -1.77
C ALA A 359 13.90 26.74 -2.91
N LEU A 360 14.47 25.56 -3.18
CA LEU A 360 13.99 24.62 -4.21
C LEU A 360 12.60 24.01 -3.89
N GLY A 361 12.09 24.26 -2.69
CA GLY A 361 10.79 23.83 -2.19
C GLY A 361 10.78 23.95 -0.69
N ILE A 362 9.65 24.34 -0.15
CA ILE A 362 9.38 24.33 1.30
C ILE A 362 8.18 23.44 1.54
N ARG A 363 7.92 23.08 2.78
CA ARG A 363 6.70 22.36 3.16
C ARG A 363 6.09 23.01 4.39
N ILE A 364 4.80 23.31 4.33
CA ILE A 364 4.06 23.90 5.45
C ILE A 364 3.23 22.83 6.15
N ILE A 365 3.51 22.61 7.44
CA ILE A 365 2.73 21.75 8.34
C ILE A 365 1.82 22.66 9.19
N ALA A 366 0.55 22.65 8.89
CA ALA A 366 -0.37 23.57 9.54
C ALA A 366 -1.71 22.90 9.89
N PRO A 367 -1.97 22.66 11.19
CA PRO A 367 -1.10 22.85 12.35
C PRO A 367 -0.07 21.72 12.54
N ILE A 368 0.97 21.95 13.35
CA ILE A 368 1.85 20.87 13.82
C ILE A 368 1.02 20.00 14.79
N PRO A 369 0.99 18.65 14.59
CA PRO A 369 0.27 17.76 15.45
C PRO A 369 0.67 17.87 16.92
N GLY A 370 -0.32 18.00 17.80
CA GLY A 370 -0.09 18.17 19.24
C GLY A 370 0.45 19.53 19.68
N LYS A 371 0.67 20.47 18.73
CA LYS A 371 1.09 21.83 19.02
C LYS A 371 0.14 22.83 18.35
N GLY A 372 -0.12 23.97 18.99
CA GLY A 372 -0.90 25.06 18.40
C GLY A 372 -0.11 25.94 17.41
N THR A 373 0.99 25.44 16.86
CA THR A 373 1.93 26.17 16.02
C THR A 373 1.89 25.67 14.57
N ILE A 374 2.44 26.44 13.66
CA ILE A 374 2.59 26.12 12.24
C ILE A 374 4.08 25.91 11.97
N GLY A 375 4.41 24.80 11.28
CA GLY A 375 5.78 24.51 10.89
C GLY A 375 6.03 24.87 9.42
N ILE A 376 7.13 25.58 9.17
CA ILE A 376 7.69 25.80 7.84
C ILE A 376 9.02 25.06 7.77
N GLU A 377 9.09 24.03 6.96
CA GLU A 377 10.30 23.23 6.72
C GLU A 377 11.07 23.83 5.53
N VAL A 378 12.26 24.32 5.79
CA VAL A 378 13.14 24.98 4.81
C VAL A 378 14.41 24.14 4.60
N PRO A 379 14.79 23.81 3.35
CA PRO A 379 16.03 23.11 3.07
C PRO A 379 17.28 23.88 3.53
N ASN A 380 18.22 23.19 4.17
CA ASN A 380 19.51 23.77 4.54
C ASN A 380 20.37 23.94 3.27
N LYS A 381 21.12 25.04 3.14
CA LYS A 381 22.05 25.25 2.02
C LYS A 381 23.14 24.18 1.98
N LYS A 382 23.60 23.74 3.15
CA LYS A 382 24.53 22.64 3.33
C LYS A 382 23.82 21.51 4.07
N ALA A 383 23.32 20.51 3.33
CA ALA A 383 22.73 19.33 3.91
C ALA A 383 23.81 18.38 4.44
N ASN A 384 23.62 17.88 5.67
CA ASN A 384 24.49 16.87 6.26
C ASN A 384 24.09 15.47 5.79
N ILE A 385 25.06 14.64 5.47
CA ILE A 385 24.84 13.23 5.20
C ILE A 385 24.60 12.50 6.52
N VAL A 386 23.52 11.76 6.60
CA VAL A 386 23.23 10.86 7.73
C VAL A 386 23.83 9.50 7.38
N SER A 387 24.96 9.13 7.98
CA SER A 387 25.61 7.85 7.67
C SER A 387 24.91 6.67 8.33
N MET A 388 24.98 5.51 7.70
CA MET A 388 24.52 4.26 8.30
C MET A 388 25.31 3.91 9.55
N GLU A 389 26.61 4.21 9.58
CA GLU A 389 27.47 4.01 10.75
C GLU A 389 26.91 4.75 11.99
N SER A 390 26.55 6.02 11.85
CA SER A 390 26.04 6.82 12.99
C SER A 390 24.71 6.31 13.54
N ILE A 391 23.87 5.71 12.69
CA ILE A 391 22.59 5.14 13.09
C ILE A 391 22.81 3.82 13.84
N LEU A 392 23.61 2.91 13.26
CA LEU A 392 23.88 1.61 13.85
C LEU A 392 24.71 1.71 15.14
N ASN A 393 25.58 2.72 15.25
CA ASN A 393 26.38 3.01 16.45
C ASN A 393 25.53 3.65 17.59
N SER A 394 24.31 4.07 17.29
CA SER A 394 23.45 4.71 18.31
C SER A 394 23.08 3.75 19.42
N LYS A 395 23.01 4.27 20.67
CA LYS A 395 22.54 3.51 21.82
C LYS A 395 21.15 2.90 21.57
N LYS A 396 20.25 3.60 20.90
CA LYS A 396 18.91 3.16 20.55
C LYS A 396 18.91 1.89 19.70
N PHE A 397 19.84 1.77 18.72
CA PHE A 397 19.97 0.56 17.91
C PHE A 397 20.69 -0.57 18.67
N GLN A 398 21.74 -0.27 19.40
CA GLN A 398 22.53 -1.28 20.09
C GLN A 398 21.70 -2.01 21.18
N GLU A 399 20.89 -1.26 21.94
CA GLU A 399 20.07 -1.78 23.05
C GLU A 399 18.66 -2.19 22.62
N THR A 400 18.32 -2.14 21.33
CA THR A 400 16.95 -2.46 20.89
C THR A 400 16.57 -3.92 21.14
N THR A 401 15.35 -4.12 21.59
CA THR A 401 14.70 -5.44 21.78
C THR A 401 13.70 -5.76 20.67
N MET A 402 13.69 -5.01 19.59
CA MET A 402 12.82 -5.23 18.44
C MET A 402 13.16 -6.56 17.76
N ASP A 403 12.12 -7.27 17.29
CA ASP A 403 12.31 -8.55 16.63
C ASP A 403 12.96 -8.40 15.24
N LEU A 404 12.53 -7.39 14.45
CA LEU A 404 13.09 -7.04 13.15
C LEU A 404 13.35 -5.53 13.06
N PRO A 405 14.43 -5.03 13.69
CA PRO A 405 14.70 -3.59 13.73
C PRO A 405 15.14 -3.05 12.37
N LEU A 406 14.42 -2.09 11.86
CA LEU A 406 14.78 -1.27 10.70
C LEU A 406 15.28 0.08 11.20
N ALA A 407 16.58 0.29 11.15
CA ALA A 407 17.20 1.57 11.48
C ALA A 407 17.24 2.44 10.22
N ILE A 408 16.25 3.30 10.06
CA ILE A 408 15.93 3.95 8.78
C ILE A 408 16.70 5.26 8.58
N GLY A 409 16.88 6.06 9.64
CA GLY A 409 17.54 7.36 9.50
C GLY A 409 17.37 8.27 10.71
N LYS A 410 17.39 9.59 10.49
CA LYS A 410 17.20 10.61 11.52
C LYS A 410 16.00 11.51 11.23
N THR A 411 15.27 11.85 12.27
CA THR A 411 14.17 12.83 12.23
C THR A 411 14.72 14.26 12.07
N ILE A 412 13.82 15.23 11.91
CA ILE A 412 14.14 16.65 11.91
C ILE A 412 14.80 17.10 13.23
N THR A 413 14.46 16.46 14.35
CA THR A 413 15.06 16.71 15.65
C THR A 413 16.40 16.01 15.84
N ASN A 414 16.95 15.42 14.78
CA ASN A 414 18.21 14.65 14.77
C ASN A 414 18.20 13.36 15.63
N GLU A 415 17.02 12.86 15.96
CA GLU A 415 16.83 11.59 16.67
C GLU A 415 16.83 10.42 15.70
N VAL A 416 17.44 9.31 16.11
CA VAL A 416 17.42 8.07 15.32
C VAL A 416 15.99 7.52 15.23
N TYR A 417 15.53 7.36 14.00
CA TYR A 417 14.22 6.77 13.71
C TYR A 417 14.35 5.30 13.35
N MET A 418 13.62 4.48 14.09
CA MET A 418 13.64 3.01 13.93
C MET A 418 12.22 2.47 13.97
N VAL A 419 12.00 1.43 13.19
CA VAL A 419 10.72 0.72 13.07
C VAL A 419 10.94 -0.77 13.27
N ASP A 420 10.02 -1.46 13.92
CA ASP A 420 10.01 -2.90 14.03
C ASP A 420 9.14 -3.51 12.92
N LEU A 421 9.73 -4.17 11.93
CA LEU A 421 9.01 -4.79 10.84
C LEU A 421 8.06 -5.91 11.33
N ALA A 422 8.36 -6.55 12.46
CA ALA A 422 7.45 -7.54 13.04
C ALA A 422 6.15 -6.91 13.59
N LYS A 423 6.19 -5.62 13.97
CA LYS A 423 5.00 -4.87 14.39
C LYS A 423 4.25 -4.24 13.23
N ILE A 424 5.00 -3.73 12.23
CA ILE A 424 4.46 -3.22 10.98
C ILE A 424 4.78 -4.26 9.89
N PRO A 425 3.94 -5.29 9.73
CA PRO A 425 4.32 -6.55 9.09
C PRO A 425 4.71 -6.41 7.62
N HIS A 426 4.19 -5.41 6.94
CA HIS A 426 4.42 -5.18 5.52
C HIS A 426 4.64 -3.70 5.24
N LEU A 427 5.61 -3.41 4.39
CA LEU A 427 6.06 -2.06 4.07
C LEU A 427 5.97 -1.79 2.57
N LEU A 428 5.28 -0.72 2.21
CA LEU A 428 5.27 -0.18 0.86
C LEU A 428 6.30 0.94 0.76
N VAL A 429 7.25 0.84 -0.18
CA VAL A 429 8.28 1.85 -0.43
C VAL A 429 8.09 2.43 -1.82
N ALA A 430 7.95 3.73 -1.95
CA ALA A 430 7.81 4.35 -3.26
C ALA A 430 8.57 5.66 -3.38
N GLY A 431 8.98 6.01 -4.61
CA GLY A 431 9.68 7.26 -4.89
C GLY A 431 10.16 7.32 -6.34
N ALA A 432 10.33 8.53 -6.86
CA ALA A 432 10.84 8.73 -8.22
C ALA A 432 12.31 8.25 -8.34
N THR A 433 12.71 7.96 -9.56
CA THR A 433 14.09 7.52 -9.87
C THR A 433 15.14 8.51 -9.35
N GLY A 434 16.19 7.99 -8.70
CA GLY A 434 17.28 8.80 -8.15
C GLY A 434 16.93 9.57 -6.86
N GLN A 435 15.76 9.37 -6.25
CA GLN A 435 15.36 10.08 -5.04
C GLN A 435 15.71 9.35 -3.72
N GLY A 436 16.32 8.18 -3.79
CA GLY A 436 16.83 7.46 -2.63
C GLY A 436 16.14 6.12 -2.32
N LYS A 437 15.22 5.63 -3.19
CA LYS A 437 14.54 4.34 -2.99
C LYS A 437 15.52 3.17 -2.79
N SER A 438 16.49 3.01 -3.68
CA SER A 438 17.49 1.94 -3.61
C SER A 438 18.39 2.05 -2.37
N VAL A 439 18.80 3.28 -2.01
CA VAL A 439 19.52 3.53 -0.76
C VAL A 439 18.66 3.14 0.44
N GLY A 440 17.36 3.45 0.43
CA GLY A 440 16.44 3.05 1.49
C GLY A 440 16.30 1.54 1.64
N LEU A 441 16.23 0.79 0.53
CA LEU A 441 16.21 -0.67 0.56
C LEU A 441 17.52 -1.24 1.10
N ASN A 442 18.67 -0.69 0.65
CA ASN A 442 19.97 -1.07 1.19
C ASN A 442 20.10 -0.77 2.69
N THR A 443 19.59 0.36 3.14
CA THR A 443 19.53 0.73 4.57
C THR A 443 18.74 -0.30 5.39
N ILE A 444 17.59 -0.72 4.87
CA ILE A 444 16.73 -1.74 5.50
C ILE A 444 17.46 -3.07 5.61
N ILE A 445 18.02 -3.57 4.50
CA ILE A 445 18.76 -4.85 4.46
C ILE A 445 19.96 -4.79 5.40
N THR A 446 20.78 -3.73 5.31
CA THR A 446 21.95 -3.55 6.17
C THR A 446 21.57 -3.55 7.65
N SER A 447 20.49 -2.86 8.02
CA SER A 447 19.98 -2.85 9.40
C SER A 447 19.68 -4.27 9.92
N LEU A 448 19.05 -5.10 9.11
CA LEU A 448 18.71 -6.49 9.45
C LEU A 448 19.98 -7.35 9.57
N LEU A 449 20.94 -7.23 8.64
CA LEU A 449 22.20 -8.00 8.64
C LEU A 449 23.08 -7.68 9.86
N TYR A 450 23.04 -6.46 10.38
CA TYR A 450 23.80 -6.07 11.57
C TYR A 450 23.18 -6.56 12.89
N LYS A 451 21.93 -7.00 12.88
CA LYS A 451 21.22 -7.38 14.13
C LYS A 451 20.79 -8.84 14.19
N LYS A 452 20.64 -9.52 13.06
CA LYS A 452 20.10 -10.87 12.99
C LYS A 452 21.15 -11.91 12.60
N HIS A 453 21.02 -13.08 13.21
CA HIS A 453 21.82 -14.26 12.87
C HIS A 453 21.23 -14.96 11.62
N PRO A 454 22.05 -15.63 10.77
CA PRO A 454 21.55 -16.37 9.61
C PRO A 454 20.47 -17.42 9.92
N ASN A 455 20.49 -18.00 11.10
CA ASN A 455 19.45 -18.94 11.55
C ASN A 455 18.17 -18.26 12.06
N GLU A 456 18.22 -16.96 12.35
CA GLU A 456 17.06 -16.18 12.84
C GLU A 456 16.32 -15.44 11.75
N LEU A 457 16.98 -15.20 10.62
CA LEU A 457 16.46 -14.40 9.50
C LEU A 457 16.85 -15.03 8.18
N LYS A 458 15.87 -15.10 7.27
CA LYS A 458 16.06 -15.37 5.84
C LYS A 458 15.44 -14.27 5.00
N ILE A 459 16.01 -14.04 3.82
CA ILE A 459 15.63 -12.96 2.91
C ILE A 459 15.33 -13.56 1.54
N VAL A 460 14.25 -13.14 0.92
CA VAL A 460 13.92 -13.43 -0.50
C VAL A 460 14.03 -12.12 -1.26
N LEU A 461 14.93 -12.04 -2.23
CA LEU A 461 15.18 -10.85 -3.04
C LEU A 461 14.62 -11.04 -4.45
N VAL A 462 13.77 -10.10 -4.87
CA VAL A 462 13.18 -10.07 -6.22
C VAL A 462 13.61 -8.78 -6.91
N ASP A 463 14.39 -8.93 -7.99
CA ASP A 463 14.94 -7.82 -8.79
C ASP A 463 14.71 -8.07 -10.29
N PRO A 464 13.56 -7.69 -10.83
CA PRO A 464 13.26 -7.89 -12.25
C PRO A 464 14.20 -7.12 -13.19
N LYS A 465 14.91 -6.10 -12.68
CA LYS A 465 15.83 -5.27 -13.45
C LYS A 465 17.27 -5.74 -13.42
N LYS A 466 17.62 -6.67 -12.55
CA LYS A 466 18.97 -7.22 -12.36
C LYS A 466 20.05 -6.17 -11.98
N VAL A 467 19.68 -5.11 -11.27
CA VAL A 467 20.57 -3.96 -11.01
C VAL A 467 20.84 -3.76 -9.52
N GLU A 468 19.78 -3.77 -8.69
CA GLU A 468 19.86 -3.26 -7.33
C GLU A 468 20.38 -4.30 -6.32
N PHE A 469 19.97 -5.56 -6.47
CA PHE A 469 20.26 -6.59 -5.45
C PHE A 469 21.40 -7.54 -5.79
N SER A 470 22.03 -7.44 -6.96
CA SER A 470 23.16 -8.29 -7.36
C SER A 470 24.30 -8.30 -6.35
N VAL A 471 24.51 -7.20 -5.62
CA VAL A 471 25.52 -7.02 -4.56
C VAL A 471 25.31 -7.98 -3.37
N TYR A 472 24.11 -8.52 -3.18
CA TYR A 472 23.78 -9.45 -2.09
C TYR A 472 23.96 -10.93 -2.45
N ALA A 473 24.24 -11.28 -3.71
CA ALA A 473 24.46 -12.67 -4.12
C ALA A 473 25.50 -13.43 -3.27
N PRO A 474 26.61 -12.82 -2.82
CA PRO A 474 27.61 -13.52 -2.00
C PRO A 474 27.10 -14.06 -0.65
N ILE A 475 26.00 -13.53 -0.11
CA ILE A 475 25.44 -13.98 1.19
C ILE A 475 24.29 -14.98 1.02
N ALA A 476 24.11 -15.54 -0.17
CA ALA A 476 22.98 -16.44 -0.48
C ALA A 476 22.88 -17.59 0.51
N ASP A 477 23.96 -18.33 0.73
CA ASP A 477 23.99 -19.48 1.64
C ASP A 477 23.60 -19.13 3.08
N HIS A 478 24.01 -17.92 3.52
CA HIS A 478 23.78 -17.49 4.89
C HIS A 478 22.35 -17.00 5.11
N PHE A 479 21.88 -16.08 4.26
CA PHE A 479 20.67 -15.32 4.53
C PHE A 479 19.56 -15.51 3.52
N MET A 480 19.74 -16.18 2.39
CA MET A 480 18.67 -16.29 1.41
C MET A 480 17.82 -17.54 1.60
N ALA A 481 16.59 -17.44 1.10
CA ALA A 481 15.66 -18.55 0.96
C ALA A 481 15.26 -18.64 -0.52
N THR A 482 15.34 -19.85 -1.08
CA THR A 482 15.07 -20.14 -2.50
C THR A 482 14.14 -21.35 -2.62
N VAL A 483 13.39 -21.42 -3.72
CA VAL A 483 12.61 -22.61 -4.04
C VAL A 483 13.56 -23.71 -4.53
N ALA A 484 13.31 -24.96 -4.18
CA ALA A 484 14.08 -26.13 -4.62
C ALA A 484 14.29 -26.10 -6.15
N GLY A 485 15.55 -26.37 -6.59
CA GLY A 485 15.92 -26.32 -8.00
C GLY A 485 16.27 -24.92 -8.56
N ASN A 486 16.17 -23.84 -7.77
CA ASN A 486 16.58 -22.47 -8.14
C ASN A 486 17.80 -21.98 -7.35
N GLU A 487 18.60 -22.88 -6.81
CA GLU A 487 19.74 -22.56 -5.93
C GLU A 487 20.82 -21.73 -6.64
N ASP A 488 20.98 -21.89 -7.95
CA ASP A 488 21.97 -21.16 -8.76
C ASP A 488 21.61 -19.69 -8.97
N GLU A 489 20.33 -19.31 -8.77
CA GLU A 489 19.84 -17.93 -8.91
C GLU A 489 19.21 -17.44 -7.59
N PRO A 490 20.04 -17.07 -6.59
CA PRO A 490 19.53 -16.68 -5.28
C PRO A 490 18.74 -15.37 -5.29
N ILE A 491 18.91 -14.54 -6.33
CA ILE A 491 18.13 -13.33 -6.58
C ILE A 491 17.19 -13.60 -7.74
N ILE A 492 15.90 -13.48 -7.49
CA ILE A 492 14.88 -13.86 -8.44
C ILE A 492 14.65 -12.72 -9.43
N THR A 493 14.89 -12.99 -10.71
CA THR A 493 14.80 -11.99 -11.77
C THR A 493 13.71 -12.26 -12.80
N ASP A 494 13.34 -13.53 -12.97
CA ASP A 494 12.30 -13.97 -13.89
C ASP A 494 10.91 -13.94 -13.26
N VAL A 495 9.91 -13.40 -13.99
CA VAL A 495 8.55 -13.20 -13.49
C VAL A 495 7.86 -14.53 -13.15
N THR A 496 8.09 -15.59 -13.93
CA THR A 496 7.52 -16.91 -13.66
C THR A 496 8.09 -17.50 -12.37
N LYS A 497 9.41 -17.36 -12.17
CA LYS A 497 10.05 -17.76 -10.92
C LYS A 497 9.56 -16.94 -9.71
N VAL A 498 9.22 -15.65 -9.91
CA VAL A 498 8.61 -14.82 -8.86
C VAL A 498 7.23 -15.38 -8.47
N VAL A 499 6.37 -15.68 -9.45
CA VAL A 499 5.04 -16.28 -9.20
C VAL A 499 5.18 -17.59 -8.42
N ASN A 500 6.07 -18.48 -8.88
CA ASN A 500 6.33 -19.76 -8.22
C ASN A 500 6.81 -19.56 -6.77
N THR A 501 7.75 -18.64 -6.55
CA THR A 501 8.26 -18.35 -5.19
C THR A 501 7.17 -17.78 -4.28
N LEU A 502 6.31 -16.89 -4.77
CA LEU A 502 5.21 -16.35 -3.99
C LEU A 502 4.19 -17.43 -3.62
N ASN A 503 3.89 -18.36 -4.54
CA ASN A 503 3.03 -19.51 -4.28
C ASN A 503 3.70 -20.48 -3.27
N SER A 504 4.99 -20.75 -3.41
CA SER A 504 5.78 -21.53 -2.44
C SER A 504 5.75 -20.91 -1.03
N LEU A 505 5.85 -19.59 -0.95
CA LEU A 505 5.73 -18.86 0.34
C LEU A 505 4.32 -18.98 0.94
N THR A 506 3.26 -19.06 0.12
CA THR A 506 1.91 -19.34 0.64
C THR A 506 1.79 -20.76 1.18
N THR A 507 2.38 -21.74 0.51
CA THR A 507 2.45 -23.13 0.99
C THR A 507 3.22 -23.22 2.30
N LEU A 508 4.38 -22.57 2.38
CA LEU A 508 5.17 -22.51 3.62
C LEU A 508 4.39 -21.81 4.76
N MET A 509 3.66 -20.75 4.44
CA MET A 509 2.82 -20.04 5.40
C MET A 509 1.77 -20.98 6.02
N ASP A 510 1.08 -21.75 5.19
CA ASP A 510 0.06 -22.68 5.64
C ASP A 510 0.67 -23.82 6.48
N ALA A 511 1.81 -24.38 6.08
CA ALA A 511 2.55 -25.39 6.87
C ALA A 511 2.99 -24.84 8.23
N ARG A 512 3.46 -23.59 8.28
CA ARG A 512 3.80 -22.92 9.55
C ARG A 512 2.59 -22.73 10.46
N TYR A 513 1.42 -22.41 9.90
CA TYR A 513 0.17 -22.32 10.65
C TYR A 513 -0.21 -23.66 11.29
N ASP A 514 -0.05 -24.77 10.58
CA ASP A 514 -0.32 -26.11 11.12
C ASP A 514 0.64 -26.41 12.28
N LEU A 515 1.92 -26.11 12.16
CA LEU A 515 2.88 -26.26 13.25
C LEU A 515 2.55 -25.35 14.46
N LEU A 516 2.12 -24.11 14.25
CA LEU A 516 1.66 -23.21 15.32
C LEU A 516 0.44 -23.81 16.03
N LYS A 517 -0.51 -24.36 15.28
CA LYS A 517 -1.71 -25.02 15.82
C LYS A 517 -1.38 -26.22 16.67
N ILE A 518 -0.48 -27.11 16.20
CA ILE A 518 0.00 -28.28 16.95
C ILE A 518 0.72 -27.85 18.22
N ALA A 519 1.56 -26.81 18.15
CA ALA A 519 2.29 -26.26 19.29
C ALA A 519 1.40 -25.45 20.26
N GLY A 520 0.15 -25.15 19.90
CA GLY A 520 -0.72 -24.25 20.68
C GLY A 520 -0.13 -22.84 20.83
N ALA A 521 0.59 -22.35 19.81
CA ALA A 521 1.22 -21.03 19.80
C ALA A 521 0.43 -20.06 18.92
N ARG A 522 0.36 -18.77 19.30
CA ARG A 522 -0.39 -17.74 18.58
C ARG A 522 0.44 -17.05 17.49
N ASN A 523 1.75 -17.07 17.62
CA ASN A 523 2.68 -16.43 16.70
C ASN A 523 4.05 -17.09 16.76
N ILE A 524 4.90 -16.77 15.79
CA ILE A 524 6.26 -17.29 15.65
C ILE A 524 7.13 -17.05 16.90
N LYS A 525 6.97 -15.91 17.57
CA LYS A 525 7.77 -15.59 18.77
C LYS A 525 7.45 -16.52 19.92
N GLU A 526 6.16 -16.76 20.19
CA GLU A 526 5.71 -17.72 21.20
C GLU A 526 6.13 -19.14 20.84
N TYR A 527 6.00 -19.52 19.56
CA TYR A 527 6.42 -20.80 19.06
C TYR A 527 7.92 -21.04 19.26
N ASN A 528 8.75 -20.12 18.80
CA ASN A 528 10.21 -20.21 18.94
C ASN A 528 10.64 -20.21 20.41
N GLN A 529 9.95 -19.50 21.29
CA GLN A 529 10.21 -19.54 22.73
C GLN A 529 9.89 -20.90 23.31
N LYS A 530 8.78 -21.54 22.93
CA LYS A 530 8.44 -22.91 23.34
C LYS A 530 9.46 -23.91 22.80
N PHE A 531 9.92 -23.74 21.55
CA PHE A 531 10.97 -24.57 20.95
C PHE A 531 12.28 -24.49 21.74
N VAL A 532 12.78 -23.27 21.97
CA VAL A 532 14.01 -23.04 22.75
C VAL A 532 13.93 -23.63 24.15
N ASN A 533 12.76 -23.64 24.78
CA ASN A 533 12.55 -24.19 26.14
C ASN A 533 12.21 -25.69 26.15
N HIS A 534 12.44 -26.43 25.05
CA HIS A 534 12.14 -27.88 24.92
C HIS A 534 10.66 -28.24 25.19
N GLN A 535 9.73 -27.34 24.95
CA GLN A 535 8.30 -27.56 25.17
C GLN A 535 7.58 -28.16 23.96
N LEU A 536 8.30 -28.38 22.85
CA LEU A 536 7.77 -28.91 21.59
C LEU A 536 8.40 -30.28 21.29
N ASP A 537 7.58 -31.18 20.77
CA ASP A 537 7.98 -32.55 20.43
C ASP A 537 8.64 -32.57 19.03
N LEU A 538 9.96 -32.75 18.98
CA LEU A 538 10.74 -32.80 17.74
C LEU A 538 10.29 -33.90 16.78
N THR A 539 9.68 -34.99 17.27
CA THR A 539 9.18 -36.08 16.43
C THR A 539 7.98 -35.69 15.57
N LYS A 540 7.32 -34.57 15.89
CA LYS A 540 6.20 -34.01 15.16
C LYS A 540 6.62 -32.96 14.11
N GLY A 541 7.90 -32.92 13.75
CA GLY A 541 8.43 -32.01 12.75
C GLY A 541 8.61 -30.57 13.23
N HIS A 542 8.61 -30.34 14.56
CA HIS A 542 8.90 -29.00 15.10
C HIS A 542 10.37 -28.65 14.93
N GLU A 543 10.62 -27.47 14.36
CA GLU A 543 11.95 -26.89 14.16
C GLU A 543 11.92 -25.39 14.53
N TYR A 544 13.10 -24.80 14.70
CA TYR A 544 13.19 -23.35 14.90
C TYR A 544 12.78 -22.62 13.62
N MET A 545 11.82 -21.72 13.71
CA MET A 545 11.32 -20.96 12.55
C MET A 545 12.08 -19.65 12.41
N PRO A 546 12.91 -19.45 11.37
CA PRO A 546 13.46 -18.13 11.07
C PRO A 546 12.37 -17.19 10.55
N TYR A 547 12.53 -15.88 10.83
CA TYR A 547 11.79 -14.86 10.13
C TYR A 547 12.16 -14.86 8.66
N ILE A 548 11.20 -14.59 7.78
CA ILE A 548 11.42 -14.44 6.33
C ILE A 548 10.99 -13.04 5.91
N VAL A 549 11.90 -12.31 5.27
CA VAL A 549 11.64 -10.97 4.73
C VAL A 549 11.75 -11.02 3.20
N VAL A 550 10.62 -10.84 2.53
CA VAL A 550 10.56 -10.77 1.07
C VAL A 550 10.69 -9.31 0.65
N ILE A 551 11.64 -9.01 -0.24
CA ILE A 551 11.89 -7.64 -0.72
C ILE A 551 11.82 -7.62 -2.23
N ILE A 552 10.89 -6.82 -2.76
CA ILE A 552 10.66 -6.64 -4.20
C ILE A 552 11.09 -5.22 -4.58
N ASP A 553 12.09 -5.08 -5.46
CA ASP A 553 12.61 -3.76 -5.86
C ASP A 553 11.64 -2.97 -6.74
N GLU A 554 11.04 -3.61 -7.74
CA GLU A 554 10.10 -2.92 -8.64
C GLU A 554 8.81 -3.74 -8.84
N TYR A 555 7.87 -3.53 -7.94
CA TYR A 555 6.56 -4.19 -8.00
C TYR A 555 5.76 -3.80 -9.26
N GLY A 556 5.96 -2.56 -9.75
CA GLY A 556 5.27 -2.06 -10.93
C GLY A 556 5.54 -2.89 -12.19
N ASP A 557 6.77 -3.35 -12.39
CA ASP A 557 7.12 -4.14 -13.57
C ASP A 557 6.53 -5.57 -13.48
N LEU A 558 6.44 -6.13 -12.28
CA LEU A 558 5.85 -7.44 -12.04
C LEU A 558 4.33 -7.45 -12.27
N ILE A 559 3.61 -6.49 -11.67
CA ILE A 559 2.15 -6.41 -11.78
C ILE A 559 1.69 -6.09 -13.21
N MET A 560 2.49 -5.32 -13.96
CA MET A 560 2.19 -5.03 -15.37
C MET A 560 2.39 -6.24 -16.28
N THR A 561 3.22 -7.20 -15.88
CA THR A 561 3.54 -8.40 -16.68
C THR A 561 2.62 -9.56 -16.33
N ALA A 562 2.46 -9.92 -15.07
CA ALA A 562 1.72 -11.10 -14.61
C ALA A 562 0.41 -10.77 -13.87
N GLY A 563 0.10 -9.48 -13.64
CA GLY A 563 -1.20 -9.05 -13.15
C GLY A 563 -1.68 -9.78 -11.89
N LYS A 564 -2.82 -10.46 -12.01
CA LYS A 564 -3.46 -11.14 -10.87
C LYS A 564 -2.67 -12.32 -10.32
N GLU A 565 -1.85 -12.98 -11.13
CA GLU A 565 -1.04 -14.13 -10.70
C GLU A 565 -0.04 -13.73 -9.61
N ILE A 566 0.41 -12.47 -9.61
CA ILE A 566 1.27 -11.89 -8.57
C ILE A 566 0.46 -11.22 -7.47
N GLU A 567 -0.62 -10.51 -7.81
CA GLU A 567 -1.40 -9.75 -6.82
C GLU A 567 -2.07 -10.67 -5.80
N LEU A 568 -2.57 -11.84 -6.22
CA LEU A 568 -3.28 -12.77 -5.35
C LEU A 568 -2.38 -13.35 -4.23
N PRO A 569 -1.21 -13.97 -4.52
CA PRO A 569 -0.35 -14.50 -3.47
C PRO A 569 0.23 -13.39 -2.59
N ILE A 570 0.59 -12.22 -3.14
CA ILE A 570 1.02 -11.06 -2.34
C ILE A 570 -0.07 -10.64 -1.36
N THR A 571 -1.31 -10.52 -1.81
CA THR A 571 -2.44 -10.14 -0.95
C THR A 571 -2.67 -11.19 0.14
N ARG A 572 -2.60 -12.48 -0.17
CA ARG A 572 -2.76 -13.58 0.79
C ARG A 572 -1.67 -13.55 1.86
N ILE A 573 -0.41 -13.42 1.44
CA ILE A 573 0.73 -13.29 2.37
C ILE A 573 0.55 -12.05 3.24
N ALA A 574 0.21 -10.89 2.66
CA ALA A 574 0.04 -9.66 3.40
C ALA A 574 -1.11 -9.69 4.42
N GLN A 575 -2.14 -10.49 4.20
CA GLN A 575 -3.26 -10.66 5.13
C GLN A 575 -2.94 -11.63 6.28
N LEU A 576 -2.22 -12.71 6.00
CA LEU A 576 -2.13 -13.83 6.94
C LEU A 576 -0.72 -14.04 7.50
N ALA A 577 0.35 -13.73 6.79
CA ALA A 577 1.69 -14.20 7.09
C ALA A 577 2.37 -13.58 8.33
N ARG A 578 1.82 -12.51 8.91
CA ARG A 578 2.36 -11.83 10.10
C ARG A 578 2.59 -12.78 11.26
N ALA A 579 1.62 -13.64 11.57
CA ALA A 579 1.70 -14.53 12.73
C ALA A 579 2.78 -15.61 12.57
N VAL A 580 3.07 -16.01 11.34
CA VAL A 580 4.07 -17.03 11.01
C VAL A 580 5.45 -16.46 10.66
N GLY A 581 5.64 -15.14 10.84
CA GLY A 581 6.93 -14.47 10.71
C GLY A 581 7.41 -14.28 9.27
N ILE A 582 6.49 -14.19 8.30
CA ILE A 582 6.80 -13.82 6.92
C ILE A 582 6.37 -12.37 6.70
N HIS A 583 7.31 -11.52 6.32
CA HIS A 583 7.11 -10.09 6.13
C HIS A 583 7.48 -9.69 4.71
N MET A 584 6.81 -8.68 4.18
CA MET A 584 7.00 -8.26 2.80
C MET A 584 7.28 -6.76 2.69
N ILE A 585 8.27 -6.41 1.88
CA ILE A 585 8.61 -5.05 1.50
C ILE A 585 8.47 -4.96 -0.01
N ILE A 586 7.50 -4.20 -0.49
CA ILE A 586 7.32 -3.96 -1.92
C ILE A 586 7.73 -2.53 -2.25
N ALA A 587 8.58 -2.38 -3.27
CA ALA A 587 9.02 -1.08 -3.70
C ALA A 587 8.61 -0.80 -5.15
N THR A 588 8.42 0.47 -5.50
CA THR A 588 8.11 0.89 -6.87
C THR A 588 8.59 2.32 -7.15
N GLN A 589 9.04 2.55 -8.37
CA GLN A 589 9.34 3.89 -8.89
C GLN A 589 8.15 4.52 -9.60
N ARG A 590 7.05 3.75 -9.79
CA ARG A 590 5.83 4.17 -10.50
C ARG A 590 4.60 4.13 -9.57
N PRO A 591 4.43 5.11 -8.68
CA PRO A 591 3.36 5.09 -7.68
C PRO A 591 2.01 5.49 -8.27
N THR A 592 1.52 4.74 -9.26
CA THR A 592 0.21 4.96 -9.88
C THR A 592 -0.88 4.12 -9.20
N ALA A 593 -2.15 4.54 -9.31
CA ALA A 593 -3.28 3.82 -8.72
C ALA A 593 -3.48 2.40 -9.30
N ASN A 594 -3.00 2.15 -10.52
CA ASN A 594 -3.05 0.83 -11.15
C ASN A 594 -2.00 -0.15 -10.57
N ILE A 595 -0.91 0.37 -9.99
CA ILE A 595 0.14 -0.41 -9.35
C ILE A 595 -0.12 -0.50 -7.85
N ILE A 596 -0.38 0.63 -7.18
CA ILE A 596 -0.70 0.69 -5.76
C ILE A 596 -2.22 0.68 -5.62
N THR A 597 -2.80 -0.52 -5.74
CA THR A 597 -4.25 -0.75 -5.65
C THR A 597 -4.79 -0.55 -4.24
N GLY A 598 -6.12 -0.44 -4.10
CA GLY A 598 -6.77 -0.38 -2.79
C GLY A 598 -6.48 -1.62 -1.92
N SER A 599 -6.38 -2.80 -2.54
CA SER A 599 -6.02 -4.06 -1.87
C SER A 599 -4.62 -4.00 -1.28
N ILE A 600 -3.63 -3.53 -2.05
CA ILE A 600 -2.26 -3.35 -1.58
C ILE A 600 -2.21 -2.36 -0.41
N LYS A 601 -2.87 -1.20 -0.54
CA LYS A 601 -2.87 -0.18 0.54
C LYS A 601 -3.51 -0.66 1.83
N ALA A 602 -4.55 -1.48 1.75
CA ALA A 602 -5.22 -2.04 2.93
C ALA A 602 -4.34 -3.03 3.71
N ASN A 603 -3.47 -3.77 3.00
CA ASN A 603 -2.66 -4.82 3.57
C ASN A 603 -1.20 -4.41 3.88
N PHE A 604 -0.76 -3.25 3.38
CA PHE A 604 0.54 -2.65 3.67
C PHE A 604 0.38 -1.39 4.53
N PRO A 605 0.28 -1.54 5.85
CA PRO A 605 0.04 -0.42 6.76
C PRO A 605 1.26 0.50 6.88
N GLY A 606 2.47 -0.05 6.79
CA GLY A 606 3.70 0.72 6.74
C GLY A 606 3.91 1.31 5.34
N ARG A 607 4.14 2.61 5.25
CA ARG A 607 4.37 3.27 3.96
C ARG A 607 5.51 4.25 4.04
N MET A 608 6.43 4.15 3.12
CA MET A 608 7.62 4.99 2.99
C MET A 608 7.60 5.68 1.64
N ALA A 609 7.49 6.99 1.64
CA ALA A 609 7.49 7.79 0.42
C ALA A 609 8.74 8.66 0.35
N PHE A 610 9.63 8.37 -0.57
CA PHE A 610 10.65 9.29 -1.04
C PHE A 610 10.04 10.36 -1.92
N LYS A 611 10.84 11.35 -2.36
CA LYS A 611 10.35 12.39 -3.25
C LYS A 611 9.68 11.80 -4.49
N VAL A 612 8.49 12.32 -4.80
CA VAL A 612 7.73 12.02 -6.02
C VAL A 612 7.49 13.27 -6.83
N SER A 613 7.13 13.11 -8.11
CA SER A 613 6.96 14.24 -9.02
C SER A 613 5.64 14.98 -8.82
N SER A 614 4.59 14.28 -8.44
CA SER A 614 3.25 14.87 -8.35
C SER A 614 2.61 14.73 -6.97
N MET A 615 1.67 15.62 -6.66
CA MET A 615 0.83 15.52 -5.46
C MET A 615 -0.08 14.28 -5.53
N THR A 616 -0.47 13.86 -6.73
CA THR A 616 -1.29 12.66 -6.94
C THR A 616 -0.53 11.40 -6.53
N ASP A 617 0.76 11.31 -6.89
CA ASP A 617 1.61 10.19 -6.50
C ASP A 617 1.76 10.12 -4.98
N SER A 618 1.97 11.29 -4.31
CA SER A 618 2.00 11.36 -2.86
C SER A 618 0.73 10.81 -2.23
N ARG A 619 -0.44 11.19 -2.75
CA ARG A 619 -1.74 10.69 -2.27
C ARG A 619 -1.93 9.20 -2.56
N THR A 620 -1.41 8.71 -3.67
CA THR A 620 -1.48 7.28 -3.99
C THR A 620 -0.71 6.45 -2.96
N ILE A 621 0.45 6.93 -2.49
CA ILE A 621 1.27 6.22 -1.50
C ILE A 621 0.74 6.44 -0.07
N LEU A 622 0.60 7.72 0.34
CA LEU A 622 0.40 8.12 1.75
C LEU A 622 -1.05 8.48 2.09
N ASP A 623 -1.97 8.46 1.13
CA ASP A 623 -3.34 9.01 1.23
C ASP A 623 -3.38 10.53 1.50
N GLN A 624 -2.22 11.20 1.50
CA GLN A 624 -2.07 12.63 1.74
C GLN A 624 -0.93 13.24 0.91
N SER A 625 -0.94 14.56 0.77
CA SER A 625 0.12 15.29 0.08
C SER A 625 1.36 15.44 0.97
N GLY A 626 2.51 15.75 0.38
CA GLY A 626 3.74 16.08 1.08
C GLY A 626 4.99 15.41 0.51
N ALA A 627 4.89 14.21 -0.09
CA ALA A 627 6.06 13.56 -0.69
C ALA A 627 6.57 14.27 -1.95
N ASN A 628 5.73 15.04 -2.63
CA ASN A 628 6.12 15.90 -3.76
C ASN A 628 6.94 17.14 -3.31
N GLN A 629 6.82 17.53 -2.04
CA GLN A 629 7.52 18.69 -1.46
C GLN A 629 8.86 18.33 -0.79
N LEU A 630 9.23 17.05 -0.81
CA LEU A 630 10.51 16.58 -0.28
C LEU A 630 11.69 17.11 -1.11
N ILE A 631 12.86 17.17 -0.50
CA ILE A 631 14.08 17.64 -1.16
C ILE A 631 14.60 16.59 -2.15
N GLY A 632 14.42 15.30 -1.84
CA GLY A 632 15.05 14.17 -2.51
C GLY A 632 16.33 13.71 -1.80
N ARG A 633 17.16 12.90 -2.47
CA ARG A 633 18.42 12.36 -1.92
C ARG A 633 18.25 11.66 -0.56
N GLY A 634 17.19 10.84 -0.44
CA GLY A 634 16.92 10.10 0.78
C GLY A 634 16.00 10.80 1.79
N ASP A 635 15.55 12.03 1.51
CA ASP A 635 14.50 12.68 2.30
C ASP A 635 13.16 12.00 2.02
N MET A 636 12.47 11.57 3.06
CA MET A 636 11.27 10.75 2.95
C MET A 636 10.24 11.03 4.04
N LEU A 637 9.01 10.62 3.76
CA LEU A 637 7.91 10.54 4.73
C LEU A 637 7.62 9.09 5.04
N ILE A 638 7.55 8.75 6.32
CA ILE A 638 7.19 7.43 6.79
C ILE A 638 5.86 7.51 7.54
N LEU A 639 4.92 6.66 7.13
CA LEU A 639 3.64 6.46 7.78
C LEU A 639 3.66 5.08 8.45
N ASP A 640 3.74 5.08 9.77
CA ASP A 640 3.66 3.87 10.63
C ASP A 640 2.44 3.88 11.54
N GLY A 641 1.55 4.82 11.32
CA GLY A 641 0.32 5.09 12.07
C GLY A 641 -0.53 6.13 11.36
N ASN A 642 -1.09 7.08 12.11
CA ASN A 642 -2.03 8.07 11.57
C ASN A 642 -1.38 9.29 10.90
N GLN A 643 -0.11 9.56 11.18
CA GLN A 643 0.57 10.77 10.69
C GLN A 643 1.97 10.44 10.17
N PRO A 644 2.36 11.01 9.01
CA PRO A 644 3.68 10.77 8.47
C PRO A 644 4.74 11.53 9.24
N VAL A 645 5.82 10.85 9.54
CA VAL A 645 7.04 11.42 10.11
C VAL A 645 8.05 11.68 8.99
N ARG A 646 8.63 12.88 8.94
CA ARG A 646 9.71 13.19 8.01
C ARG A 646 11.03 12.69 8.56
N VAL A 647 11.75 11.90 7.74
CA VAL A 647 13.00 11.26 8.12
C VAL A 647 14.00 11.43 6.97
N GLN A 648 15.23 11.81 7.31
CA GLN A 648 16.34 11.70 6.38
C GLN A 648 16.89 10.27 6.44
N CYS A 649 16.82 9.55 5.33
CA CYS A 649 17.31 8.18 5.20
C CYS A 649 18.81 8.11 5.53
N ALA A 650 19.21 7.06 6.22
CA ALA A 650 20.61 6.76 6.38
C ALA A 650 21.22 6.41 5.02
N PHE A 651 22.41 6.93 4.78
CA PHE A 651 23.15 6.68 3.55
C PHE A 651 24.09 5.51 3.75
N VAL A 652 23.99 4.53 2.89
CA VAL A 652 24.93 3.42 2.73
C VAL A 652 25.25 3.29 1.26
N ASP A 653 26.53 3.34 0.92
CA ASP A 653 26.99 3.27 -0.47
C ASP A 653 27.20 1.82 -0.92
N THR A 654 27.14 1.56 -2.22
CA THR A 654 27.34 0.21 -2.79
C THR A 654 28.64 -0.45 -2.34
N PRO A 655 29.80 0.24 -2.32
CA PRO A 655 31.04 -0.35 -1.81
C PRO A 655 30.98 -0.78 -0.33
N GLU A 656 30.20 -0.07 0.50
CA GLU A 656 29.99 -0.45 1.90
C GLU A 656 29.19 -1.75 1.99
N VAL A 657 28.14 -1.87 1.18
CA VAL A 657 27.32 -3.09 1.09
C VAL A 657 28.16 -4.27 0.58
N GLU A 658 29.02 -4.06 -0.43
CA GLU A 658 29.97 -5.09 -0.90
C GLU A 658 30.92 -5.56 0.20
N ASN A 659 31.45 -4.66 1.00
CA ASN A 659 32.33 -5.03 2.11
C ASN A 659 31.59 -5.86 3.15
N ILE A 660 30.34 -5.51 3.46
CA ILE A 660 29.49 -6.25 4.40
C ILE A 660 29.17 -7.64 3.86
N THR A 661 28.76 -7.76 2.59
CA THR A 661 28.41 -9.05 1.98
C THR A 661 29.63 -9.96 1.87
N LYS A 662 30.78 -9.45 1.46
CA LYS A 662 32.05 -10.18 1.44
C LYS A 662 32.46 -10.64 2.85
N PHE A 663 32.30 -9.80 3.86
CA PHE A 663 32.59 -10.16 5.26
C PHE A 663 31.71 -11.31 5.75
N ILE A 664 30.43 -11.30 5.43
CA ILE A 664 29.49 -12.37 5.81
C ILE A 664 29.82 -13.66 5.05
N ALA A 665 30.02 -13.59 3.74
CA ALA A 665 30.29 -14.74 2.87
C ALA A 665 31.55 -15.52 3.27
N ASN A 666 32.53 -14.84 3.84
CA ASN A 666 33.79 -15.47 4.27
C ASN A 666 33.69 -16.15 5.65
N GLN A 667 32.50 -16.20 6.26
CA GLN A 667 32.31 -16.83 7.57
C GLN A 667 31.73 -18.24 7.45
N PRO A 668 31.96 -19.10 8.46
CA PRO A 668 31.27 -20.38 8.51
C PRO A 668 29.75 -20.17 8.62
N GLY A 669 29.01 -20.82 7.75
CA GLY A 669 27.56 -20.70 7.66
C GLY A 669 26.93 -21.92 7.01
N PRO A 670 25.63 -21.89 6.72
CA PRO A 670 24.97 -22.90 5.91
C PRO A 670 25.66 -23.06 4.56
N VAL A 671 25.62 -24.28 4.02
CA VAL A 671 26.25 -24.61 2.72
C VAL A 671 25.30 -24.29 1.55
N ARG A 672 24.03 -24.09 1.86
CA ARG A 672 22.97 -23.81 0.87
C ARG A 672 22.01 -22.76 1.43
N PRO A 673 21.33 -22.01 0.56
CA PRO A 673 20.18 -21.21 0.96
C PRO A 673 19.10 -22.06 1.64
N LEU A 674 18.20 -21.42 2.42
CA LEU A 674 17.06 -22.12 2.98
C LEU A 674 16.11 -22.55 1.83
N GLU A 675 15.83 -23.83 1.73
CA GLU A 675 14.85 -24.34 0.75
C GLU A 675 13.42 -24.02 1.19
N ILE A 676 12.65 -23.43 0.28
CA ILE A 676 11.21 -23.21 0.42
C ILE A 676 10.50 -24.35 -0.35
N PRO A 677 9.41 -24.94 0.20
CA PRO A 677 8.70 -26.02 -0.47
C PRO A 677 8.20 -25.58 -1.85
N GLU A 678 8.15 -26.51 -2.79
CA GLU A 678 7.56 -26.24 -4.10
C GLU A 678 6.09 -25.82 -3.96
N PRO A 679 5.59 -24.95 -4.88
CA PRO A 679 4.19 -24.59 -4.85
C PRO A 679 3.34 -25.84 -5.11
N LEU A 680 2.26 -26.01 -4.36
CA LEU A 680 1.27 -27.05 -4.67
C LEU A 680 0.74 -26.77 -6.08
N SER A 681 0.77 -27.76 -6.96
CA SER A 681 0.15 -27.67 -8.28
C SER A 681 -1.35 -27.38 -8.12
N GLU A 682 -1.95 -26.62 -9.06
CA GLU A 682 -3.40 -26.31 -9.02
C GLU A 682 -4.24 -27.60 -8.97
N ASP A 683 -3.73 -28.69 -9.48
CA ASP A 683 -4.33 -30.03 -9.42
C ASP A 683 -4.35 -30.60 -7.99
N GLU A 684 -3.38 -30.24 -7.15
CA GLU A 684 -3.32 -30.63 -5.72
C GLU A 684 -4.08 -29.67 -4.80
N ALA A 685 -4.20 -28.40 -5.17
CA ALA A 685 -4.93 -27.40 -4.37
C ALA A 685 -6.46 -27.53 -4.46
N GLY A 686 -6.97 -28.22 -5.49
CA GLY A 686 -8.39 -28.50 -5.70
C GLY A 686 -8.88 -29.80 -5.05
N GLY A 687 -8.02 -30.61 -4.51
CA GLY A 687 -8.34 -31.94 -4.02
C GLY A 687 -7.39 -32.44 -2.94
N GLY A 688 -7.33 -31.78 -1.81
CA GLY A 688 -6.71 -32.34 -0.59
C GLY A 688 -7.49 -33.52 -0.02
N GLY A 689 -7.71 -34.53 -0.82
CA GLY A 689 -8.03 -35.86 -0.39
C GLY A 689 -6.76 -36.69 -0.52
N SER A 690 -6.04 -36.91 0.60
CA SER A 690 -5.26 -38.16 0.70
C SER A 690 -6.06 -39.24 0.04
N LEU A 691 -5.44 -39.98 -0.88
CA LEU A 691 -6.02 -41.20 -1.42
C LEU A 691 -6.35 -42.08 -0.22
N ASP A 692 -7.55 -41.92 0.30
CA ASP A 692 -8.09 -42.76 1.34
C ASP A 692 -8.47 -44.06 0.62
N THR A 693 -7.48 -44.95 0.53
CA THR A 693 -7.62 -46.28 -0.11
C THR A 693 -8.75 -47.10 0.54
N HIS A 694 -9.35 -46.57 1.61
CA HIS A 694 -10.49 -47.19 2.28
C HIS A 694 -11.86 -46.64 1.85
N ASN A 695 -11.94 -45.59 1.02
CA ASN A 695 -13.21 -44.98 0.63
C ASN A 695 -13.29 -44.73 -0.88
N LEU A 696 -12.89 -45.73 -1.68
CA LEU A 696 -12.99 -45.69 -3.13
C LEU A 696 -14.47 -45.72 -3.57
N ASP A 697 -14.81 -44.92 -4.61
CA ASP A 697 -16.14 -44.96 -5.21
C ASP A 697 -16.47 -46.39 -5.63
N PRO A 698 -17.66 -46.90 -5.37
CA PRO A 698 -18.06 -48.28 -5.72
C PRO A 698 -17.85 -48.63 -7.19
N LEU A 699 -17.77 -47.67 -8.09
CA LEU A 699 -17.53 -47.82 -9.51
C LEU A 699 -16.06 -47.69 -9.92
N PHE A 700 -15.13 -47.48 -8.97
CA PHE A 700 -13.71 -47.28 -9.26
C PHE A 700 -13.10 -48.51 -9.97
N GLU A 701 -13.37 -49.73 -9.51
CA GLU A 701 -12.83 -50.94 -10.10
C GLU A 701 -13.37 -51.14 -11.53
N GLU A 702 -14.66 -50.87 -11.80
CA GLU A 702 -15.25 -50.91 -13.12
C GLU A 702 -14.67 -49.86 -14.06
N ALA A 703 -14.44 -48.63 -13.56
CA ALA A 703 -13.79 -47.57 -14.32
C ALA A 703 -12.34 -47.95 -14.68
N ALA A 704 -11.55 -48.43 -13.73
CA ALA A 704 -10.19 -48.89 -13.95
C ALA A 704 -10.12 -50.05 -14.98
N ARG A 705 -10.99 -51.06 -14.87
CA ARG A 705 -11.09 -52.12 -15.87
C ARG A 705 -11.47 -51.61 -17.25
N ALA A 706 -12.37 -50.61 -17.32
CA ALA A 706 -12.78 -50.01 -18.58
C ALA A 706 -11.62 -49.29 -19.27
N ILE A 707 -10.77 -48.57 -18.51
CA ILE A 707 -9.57 -47.88 -19.02
C ILE A 707 -8.54 -48.89 -19.53
N VAL A 708 -8.24 -49.94 -18.74
CA VAL A 708 -7.27 -50.98 -19.11
C VAL A 708 -7.69 -51.72 -20.38
N VAL A 709 -8.97 -52.08 -20.50
CA VAL A 709 -9.50 -52.77 -21.68
C VAL A 709 -9.51 -51.89 -22.93
N SER A 710 -9.84 -50.61 -22.78
CA SER A 710 -9.90 -49.66 -23.91
C SER A 710 -8.55 -49.04 -24.26
N GLN A 711 -7.55 -49.13 -23.36
CA GLN A 711 -6.25 -48.46 -23.43
C GLN A 711 -6.37 -46.95 -23.71
N GLN A 712 -7.46 -46.35 -23.29
CA GLN A 712 -7.75 -44.90 -23.39
C GLN A 712 -8.34 -44.41 -22.09
N GLY A 713 -7.61 -43.48 -21.42
CA GLY A 713 -8.09 -42.74 -20.26
C GLY A 713 -8.80 -41.45 -20.70
N SER A 714 -10.12 -41.43 -20.66
CA SER A 714 -10.91 -40.25 -20.97
C SER A 714 -12.16 -40.17 -20.09
N THR A 715 -12.33 -39.03 -19.42
CA THR A 715 -13.51 -38.75 -18.60
C THR A 715 -14.82 -38.96 -19.37
N SER A 716 -14.87 -38.55 -20.64
CA SER A 716 -16.05 -38.74 -21.50
C SER A 716 -16.29 -40.20 -21.88
N MET A 717 -15.27 -41.07 -21.92
CA MET A 717 -15.42 -42.49 -22.12
C MET A 717 -16.02 -43.17 -20.89
N ILE A 718 -15.50 -42.83 -19.69
CA ILE A 718 -16.02 -43.30 -18.39
C ILE A 718 -17.47 -42.86 -18.19
N GLN A 719 -17.77 -41.59 -18.47
CA GLN A 719 -19.13 -41.04 -18.39
C GLN A 719 -20.12 -41.86 -19.23
N ARG A 720 -19.76 -42.13 -20.49
CA ARG A 720 -20.64 -42.90 -21.42
C ARG A 720 -20.74 -44.35 -21.05
N ARG A 721 -19.65 -44.99 -20.63
CA ARG A 721 -19.62 -46.43 -20.38
C ARG A 721 -20.31 -46.84 -19.08
N LEU A 722 -20.16 -45.97 -18.04
CA LEU A 722 -20.77 -46.22 -16.73
C LEU A 722 -22.08 -45.45 -16.54
N SER A 723 -22.53 -44.66 -17.54
CA SER A 723 -23.77 -43.86 -17.51
C SER A 723 -23.84 -42.92 -16.28
N ILE A 724 -22.72 -42.29 -15.94
CA ILE A 724 -22.59 -41.38 -14.76
C ILE A 724 -22.42 -39.95 -15.20
N GLY A 725 -22.67 -39.00 -14.28
CA GLY A 725 -22.45 -37.58 -14.55
C GLY A 725 -20.97 -37.20 -14.74
N TYR A 726 -20.70 -36.17 -15.54
CA TYR A 726 -19.34 -35.69 -15.88
C TYR A 726 -18.43 -35.48 -14.65
N ASN A 727 -18.94 -34.82 -13.61
CA ASN A 727 -18.18 -34.54 -12.38
C ASN A 727 -17.85 -35.82 -11.57
N ARG A 728 -18.66 -36.87 -11.67
CA ARG A 728 -18.38 -38.19 -11.05
C ARG A 728 -17.39 -39.00 -11.88
N ALA A 729 -17.49 -38.88 -13.20
CA ALA A 729 -16.52 -39.50 -14.12
C ALA A 729 -15.14 -38.88 -13.99
N GLY A 730 -15.05 -37.55 -13.75
CA GLY A 730 -13.81 -36.86 -13.44
C GLY A 730 -13.16 -37.40 -12.17
N ARG A 731 -13.87 -37.45 -11.06
CA ARG A 731 -13.37 -37.98 -9.78
C ARG A 731 -12.97 -39.48 -9.81
N LEU A 732 -13.46 -40.23 -10.76
CA LEU A 732 -13.05 -41.63 -11.00
C LEU A 732 -11.79 -41.75 -11.87
N MET A 733 -11.41 -40.65 -12.54
CA MET A 733 -10.20 -40.58 -13.38
C MET A 733 -9.01 -40.03 -12.61
N ASP A 734 -9.25 -39.14 -11.63
CA ASP A 734 -8.29 -38.66 -10.67
C ASP A 734 -8.00 -39.74 -9.59
#